data_908db9ec44ea3e76d419205ca32aa50d
#
_entry.id   908db9ec44ea3e76d419205ca32aa50d
#
_cell.length_a   1.000
_cell.length_b   1.000
_cell.length_c   1.000
_cell.angle_alpha   90.00
_cell.angle_beta   90.00
_cell.angle_gamma   90.00
#
_symmetry.space_group_name_H-M   'P 1'
#
loop_
_entity.id
_entity.type
_entity.pdbx_description
1 polymer ?
#
loop_
_entity_poly.entity_id
_entity_poly.type
_entity_poly.pdbx_seq_one_letter_code
_entity_poly.pdbx_strand_id
1 'polypeptide(L)'
;LMRSSAASDVYKRQVFTMTEKRDDLYLPSREFVEQAHIQSRAEYERMWKQSIEDPDTFWGYIAKDFHWFKPWTQVYRGEPEIGDNEWFVGGKTNICYNCLDAQIEKGRGDKVALLFQGEPEADCKRFTYNDLLKHVCRFANALKKNGVKKGDRIVLYLPMIWQLPVVMLACARIGAVHTVVFGGFSAEALADRMLACGAKKMVTTNGYWRSGQKINAKANADKACMLCANAGLTIDDVFVVDRMVDFEVPYITYRDTALSKELMLDEISDYCPAEKMDAEDPLFIMYTSGSTGSPKGTLHTTAGYMVYTYTTFKYIFDYKEDDIFFCTADIGWITGHSYIVYGPLLNGATTVMYESVPTYPEPDRFWHIIDKFKVTIFYTAPTVIRALMNQDIQWIEKHDLSTLRLLGSVGEPINPEAWHWYSHYVGHDRCPIVDTWWQTEAGGVLISTIPGAFGSKPGSAALPFFGVKPVVLRSRTSGDEPAVEADVNEKGELCLVSAWPGIMRTLYGEPERHQNGYYTQQPGYFFTGDGAYKDEDGYFWITGRIDDVVNISGHRLGTVEIEDALLSHPAIVEAAVVGYPHKVKGEDLYAFVILDKNSKESEEDIRKELKAVVRSDIGPIAVPGKIQFVREMPKNRSGKVVRRILRKIASNEIDEISDSMINILAEPGVVDEIAQNRIGDK
;
A
#
# COMPACT_ATOMS: atom_id res chain seq x y z
N LEU A 1 1.81 -32.13 -46.70
CA LEU A 1 0.52 -32.18 -46.01
C LEU A 1 0.54 -33.33 -45.04
N MET A 2 0.90 -33.12 -43.80
CA MET A 2 0.68 -33.89 -42.56
C MET A 2 1.85 -33.64 -41.60
N ARG A 3 1.83 -32.53 -40.90
CA ARG A 3 2.56 -32.28 -39.66
C ARG A 3 1.98 -31.03 -39.01
N SER A 4 0.78 -31.14 -38.42
CA SER A 4 0.15 -30.07 -37.63
C SER A 4 -0.95 -30.59 -36.71
N SER A 5 -0.77 -31.78 -36.11
CA SER A 5 -1.77 -32.28 -35.16
C SER A 5 -1.21 -32.77 -33.83
N ALA A 6 0.11 -32.78 -33.65
CA ALA A 6 0.72 -33.28 -32.42
C ALA A 6 0.90 -32.19 -31.32
N ALA A 7 0.92 -30.91 -31.65
CA ALA A 7 1.04 -29.82 -30.66
C ALA A 7 -0.30 -29.45 -30.04
N SER A 8 -1.44 -29.76 -30.69
CA SER A 8 -2.79 -29.50 -30.19
C SER A 8 -3.28 -30.53 -29.14
N ASP A 9 -2.71 -31.74 -29.15
CA ASP A 9 -3.18 -32.83 -28.28
C ASP A 9 -2.41 -32.94 -26.97
N VAL A 10 -1.26 -32.29 -26.83
CA VAL A 10 -0.56 -32.20 -25.52
C VAL A 10 -1.22 -31.17 -24.62
N TYR A 11 -1.84 -30.11 -25.17
CA TYR A 11 -2.61 -29.12 -24.42
C TYR A 11 -3.96 -29.63 -23.89
N LYS A 12 -4.46 -30.76 -24.39
CA LYS A 12 -5.77 -31.32 -23.99
C LYS A 12 -5.73 -32.34 -22.87
N ARG A 13 -4.59 -32.58 -22.22
CA ARG A 13 -4.47 -33.59 -21.16
C ARG A 13 -3.98 -33.11 -19.80
N GLN A 14 -3.83 -31.81 -19.59
CA GLN A 14 -3.82 -31.28 -18.23
C GLN A 14 -5.23 -30.82 -17.91
N VAL A 15 -5.97 -31.63 -17.19
CA VAL A 15 -7.22 -31.24 -16.52
C VAL A 15 -6.81 -30.30 -15.41
N PHE A 16 -6.62 -29.00 -15.73
CA PHE A 16 -6.60 -27.96 -14.72
C PHE A 16 -8.02 -27.87 -14.18
N THR A 17 -8.18 -28.09 -12.88
CA THR A 17 -9.41 -27.81 -12.16
C THR A 17 -9.62 -26.31 -12.20
N MET A 18 -10.38 -25.84 -13.20
CA MET A 18 -10.79 -24.44 -13.33
C MET A 18 -11.56 -24.05 -12.09
N THR A 19 -11.34 -22.83 -11.62
CA THR A 19 -12.27 -22.11 -10.74
C THR A 19 -13.66 -22.19 -11.36
N GLU A 20 -14.65 -22.75 -10.66
CA GLU A 20 -16.01 -22.80 -11.18
C GLU A 20 -16.55 -21.38 -11.33
N LYS A 21 -16.95 -21.01 -12.56
CA LYS A 21 -17.57 -19.71 -12.86
C LYS A 21 -19.09 -19.82 -12.65
N ARG A 22 -19.62 -18.99 -11.76
CA ARG A 22 -21.06 -18.72 -11.65
C ARG A 22 -21.26 -17.23 -11.89
N ASP A 23 -21.85 -16.85 -13.02
CA ASP A 23 -22.24 -15.46 -13.33
C ASP A 23 -21.26 -14.40 -12.76
N ASP A 24 -20.03 -14.31 -13.25
CA ASP A 24 -18.96 -13.41 -12.80
C ASP A 24 -18.34 -13.66 -11.41
N LEU A 25 -18.74 -14.72 -10.72
CA LEU A 25 -18.15 -15.14 -9.45
C LEU A 25 -17.09 -16.24 -9.69
N TYR A 26 -15.85 -15.97 -9.29
CA TYR A 26 -14.70 -16.87 -9.40
C TYR A 26 -14.48 -17.58 -8.06
N LEU A 27 -14.84 -18.84 -8.00
CA LEU A 27 -14.70 -19.66 -6.79
C LEU A 27 -13.28 -20.27 -6.72
N PRO A 28 -12.68 -20.41 -5.54
CA PRO A 28 -11.45 -21.16 -5.36
C PRO A 28 -11.67 -22.64 -5.67
N SER A 29 -10.60 -23.35 -6.03
CA SER A 29 -10.67 -24.80 -6.23
C SER A 29 -11.04 -25.52 -4.92
N ARG A 30 -11.68 -26.70 -5.04
CA ARG A 30 -12.02 -27.51 -3.87
C ARG A 30 -10.79 -27.84 -3.02
N GLU A 31 -9.67 -28.16 -3.66
CA GLU A 31 -8.40 -28.46 -3.00
C GLU A 31 -7.91 -27.27 -2.16
N PHE A 32 -8.02 -26.04 -2.70
CA PHE A 32 -7.67 -24.82 -1.95
C PHE A 32 -8.58 -24.67 -0.72
N VAL A 33 -9.89 -24.82 -0.89
CA VAL A 33 -10.88 -24.67 0.20
C VAL A 33 -10.61 -25.68 1.32
N GLU A 34 -10.35 -26.95 1.00
CA GLU A 34 -10.09 -28.01 1.99
C GLU A 34 -8.86 -27.71 2.88
N GLN A 35 -7.92 -26.90 2.38
CA GLN A 35 -6.70 -26.49 3.10
C GLN A 35 -6.80 -25.09 3.72
N ALA A 36 -7.83 -24.32 3.40
CA ALA A 36 -7.97 -22.93 3.84
C ALA A 36 -8.21 -22.81 5.36
N HIS A 37 -7.80 -21.69 5.94
CA HIS A 37 -8.09 -21.36 7.35
C HIS A 37 -9.60 -21.20 7.61
N ILE A 38 -10.33 -20.69 6.62
CA ILE A 38 -11.77 -20.50 6.66
C ILE A 38 -12.35 -21.16 5.40
N GLN A 39 -13.18 -22.18 5.57
CA GLN A 39 -13.57 -23.08 4.51
C GLN A 39 -15.00 -22.86 3.99
N SER A 40 -15.73 -21.91 4.56
CA SER A 40 -17.09 -21.62 4.13
C SER A 40 -17.53 -20.19 4.44
N ARG A 41 -18.50 -19.73 3.65
CA ARG A 41 -19.16 -18.44 3.88
C ARG A 41 -19.81 -18.37 5.26
N ALA A 42 -20.45 -19.46 5.71
CA ALA A 42 -21.10 -19.52 7.03
C ALA A 42 -20.09 -19.38 8.19
N GLU A 43 -18.90 -19.95 8.05
CA GLU A 43 -17.84 -19.81 9.04
C GLU A 43 -17.34 -18.36 9.09
N TYR A 44 -17.06 -17.75 7.92
CA TYR A 44 -16.70 -16.34 7.83
C TYR A 44 -17.76 -15.45 8.49
N GLU A 45 -19.05 -15.63 8.16
CA GLU A 45 -20.12 -14.79 8.70
C GLU A 45 -20.25 -14.93 10.22
N ARG A 46 -20.08 -16.13 10.76
CA ARG A 46 -20.05 -16.36 12.21
C ARG A 46 -18.90 -15.61 12.87
N MET A 47 -17.67 -15.70 12.30
CA MET A 47 -16.49 -15.02 12.82
C MET A 47 -16.63 -13.51 12.70
N TRP A 48 -17.09 -13.03 11.55
CA TRP A 48 -17.33 -11.61 11.32
C TRP A 48 -18.36 -11.05 12.30
N LYS A 49 -19.49 -11.71 12.46
CA LYS A 49 -20.53 -11.33 13.41
C LYS A 49 -19.98 -11.26 14.84
N GLN A 50 -19.25 -12.29 15.27
CA GLN A 50 -18.62 -12.31 16.59
C GLN A 50 -17.64 -11.14 16.78
N SER A 51 -16.84 -10.83 15.76
CA SER A 51 -15.86 -9.73 15.84
C SER A 51 -16.50 -8.34 15.99
N ILE A 52 -17.78 -8.18 15.57
CA ILE A 52 -18.56 -6.95 15.70
C ILE A 52 -19.37 -6.91 17.00
N GLU A 53 -20.05 -8.02 17.34
CA GLU A 53 -20.98 -8.07 18.48
C GLU A 53 -20.29 -8.35 19.83
N ASP A 54 -19.13 -9.02 19.80
CA ASP A 54 -18.34 -9.35 21.00
C ASP A 54 -16.83 -9.21 20.69
N PRO A 55 -16.36 -7.97 20.43
CA PRO A 55 -14.97 -7.72 20.08
C PRO A 55 -14.00 -8.13 21.20
N ASP A 56 -14.40 -8.04 22.47
CA ASP A 56 -13.57 -8.43 23.60
C ASP A 56 -13.22 -9.92 23.58
N THR A 57 -14.20 -10.79 23.35
CA THR A 57 -13.95 -12.24 23.22
C THR A 57 -13.15 -12.55 21.96
N PHE A 58 -13.53 -11.96 20.81
CA PHE A 58 -12.91 -12.27 19.52
C PHE A 58 -11.43 -11.85 19.49
N TRP A 59 -11.15 -10.58 19.74
CA TRP A 59 -9.78 -10.06 19.69
C TRP A 59 -8.94 -10.51 20.89
N GLY A 60 -9.57 -10.69 22.05
CA GLY A 60 -8.91 -11.25 23.21
C GLY A 60 -8.46 -12.70 23.01
N TYR A 61 -9.20 -13.50 22.24
CA TYR A 61 -8.77 -14.85 21.84
C TYR A 61 -7.54 -14.81 20.94
N ILE A 62 -7.56 -13.99 19.89
CA ILE A 62 -6.42 -13.84 18.95
C ILE A 62 -5.18 -13.30 19.67
N ALA A 63 -5.36 -12.33 20.55
CA ALA A 63 -4.25 -11.71 21.28
C ALA A 63 -3.48 -12.68 22.20
N LYS A 64 -4.03 -13.86 22.53
CA LYS A 64 -3.31 -14.91 23.28
C LYS A 64 -2.18 -15.59 22.49
N ASP A 65 -2.15 -15.45 21.18
CA ASP A 65 -1.08 -15.99 20.34
C ASP A 65 0.25 -15.23 20.49
N PHE A 66 0.21 -14.06 21.14
CA PHE A 66 1.36 -13.17 21.32
C PHE A 66 1.96 -13.25 22.71
N HIS A 67 3.22 -12.84 22.80
CA HIS A 67 3.90 -12.65 24.08
C HIS A 67 3.49 -11.30 24.69
N TRP A 68 3.04 -11.34 25.94
CA TRP A 68 2.73 -10.17 26.76
C TRP A 68 3.58 -10.20 28.02
N PHE A 69 4.36 -9.15 28.24
CA PHE A 69 5.08 -8.96 29.51
C PHE A 69 4.11 -8.72 30.67
N LYS A 70 2.95 -8.13 30.37
CA LYS A 70 1.81 -7.97 31.25
C LYS A 70 0.53 -8.10 30.43
N PRO A 71 -0.39 -8.99 30.77
CA PRO A 71 -1.68 -9.10 30.10
C PRO A 71 -2.49 -7.82 30.23
N TRP A 72 -3.38 -7.59 29.28
CA TRP A 72 -4.36 -6.51 29.32
C TRP A 72 -5.45 -6.77 30.38
N THR A 73 -6.13 -5.72 30.81
CA THR A 73 -7.28 -5.79 31.72
C THR A 73 -8.62 -5.70 30.99
N GLN A 74 -8.63 -5.06 29.82
CA GLN A 74 -9.78 -4.91 28.94
C GLN A 74 -9.29 -4.89 27.50
N VAL A 75 -10.01 -5.55 26.57
CA VAL A 75 -9.59 -5.64 25.16
C VAL A 75 -9.85 -4.33 24.43
N TYR A 76 -11.04 -3.79 24.56
CA TYR A 76 -11.42 -2.54 23.90
C TYR A 76 -12.07 -1.57 24.90
N ARG A 77 -11.73 -0.29 24.80
CA ARG A 77 -12.37 0.83 25.48
C ARG A 77 -12.39 2.03 24.54
N GLY A 78 -13.54 2.68 24.43
CA GLY A 78 -13.65 3.90 23.65
C GLY A 78 -15.02 4.15 23.06
N GLU A 79 -15.10 5.22 22.30
CA GLU A 79 -16.28 5.67 21.55
C GLU A 79 -15.90 5.79 20.06
N PRO A 80 -16.17 4.76 19.26
CA PRO A 80 -15.72 4.72 17.85
C PRO A 80 -16.35 5.84 17.01
N GLU A 81 -17.52 6.33 17.39
CA GLU A 81 -18.26 7.41 16.73
C GLU A 81 -17.51 8.75 16.71
N ILE A 82 -16.60 8.93 17.65
CA ILE A 82 -15.76 10.14 17.77
C ILE A 82 -14.26 9.83 17.64
N GLY A 83 -13.91 8.61 17.29
CA GLY A 83 -12.51 8.20 17.09
C GLY A 83 -11.69 8.04 18.36
N ASP A 84 -12.34 7.93 19.52
CA ASP A 84 -11.70 7.60 20.78
C ASP A 84 -11.61 6.08 20.91
N ASN A 85 -10.40 5.54 20.75
CA ASN A 85 -10.17 4.10 20.67
C ASN A 85 -8.91 3.69 21.43
N GLU A 86 -9.08 2.81 22.41
CA GLU A 86 -7.99 2.15 23.12
C GLU A 86 -8.14 0.62 23.04
N TRP A 87 -7.05 -0.06 22.71
CA TRP A 87 -7.04 -1.51 22.56
C TRP A 87 -6.03 -2.16 23.51
N PHE A 88 -6.44 -3.29 24.11
CA PHE A 88 -5.62 -4.08 25.05
C PHE A 88 -5.14 -3.25 26.26
N VAL A 89 -6.06 -2.52 26.87
CA VAL A 89 -5.84 -1.55 27.92
C VAL A 89 -5.04 -2.14 29.09
N GLY A 90 -3.97 -1.48 29.48
CA GLY A 90 -3.08 -1.88 30.57
C GLY A 90 -2.17 -3.05 30.26
N GLY A 91 -2.23 -3.60 29.03
CA GLY A 91 -1.30 -4.61 28.54
C GLY A 91 0.08 -4.04 28.23
N LYS A 92 1.11 -4.87 28.38
CA LYS A 92 2.49 -4.53 27.98
C LYS A 92 3.07 -5.59 27.06
N THR A 93 3.54 -5.18 25.89
CA THR A 93 4.14 -6.06 24.88
C THR A 93 5.24 -5.34 24.12
N ASN A 94 5.83 -6.00 23.12
CA ASN A 94 6.72 -5.38 22.15
C ASN A 94 6.54 -6.08 20.81
N ILE A 95 6.25 -5.32 19.77
CA ILE A 95 5.99 -5.90 18.44
C ILE A 95 7.25 -6.56 17.84
N CYS A 96 8.45 -5.99 18.06
CA CYS A 96 9.71 -6.61 17.62
C CYS A 96 9.95 -7.94 18.31
N TYR A 97 9.66 -8.05 19.62
CA TYR A 97 9.74 -9.33 20.33
C TYR A 97 8.82 -10.37 19.67
N ASN A 98 7.59 -10.00 19.37
CA ASN A 98 6.65 -10.91 18.74
C ASN A 98 7.00 -11.27 17.29
N CYS A 99 7.66 -10.37 16.56
CA CYS A 99 8.17 -10.63 15.21
C CYS A 99 9.38 -11.59 15.20
N LEU A 100 10.22 -11.59 16.23
CA LEU A 100 11.52 -12.28 16.21
C LEU A 100 11.67 -13.26 17.37
N ASP A 101 11.81 -12.78 18.60
CA ASP A 101 12.09 -13.61 19.79
C ASP A 101 11.01 -14.71 19.95
N ALA A 102 9.73 -14.32 19.90
CA ALA A 102 8.63 -15.26 20.03
C ALA A 102 8.57 -16.30 18.89
N GLN A 103 9.03 -15.94 17.68
CA GLN A 103 9.12 -16.90 16.58
C GLN A 103 10.27 -17.89 16.79
N ILE A 104 11.41 -17.43 17.30
CA ILE A 104 12.54 -18.29 17.67
C ILE A 104 12.15 -19.25 18.80
N GLU A 105 11.42 -18.76 19.82
CA GLU A 105 10.88 -19.59 20.91
C GLU A 105 9.89 -20.66 20.40
N LYS A 106 9.15 -20.37 19.32
CA LYS A 106 8.28 -21.31 18.59
C LYS A 106 9.05 -22.29 17.68
N GLY A 107 10.39 -22.27 17.71
CA GLY A 107 11.25 -23.19 16.93
C GLY A 107 11.58 -22.73 15.52
N ARG A 108 11.27 -21.46 15.13
CA ARG A 108 11.53 -20.91 13.80
C ARG A 108 12.90 -20.21 13.67
N GLY A 109 13.81 -20.36 14.64
CA GLY A 109 15.09 -19.66 14.64
C GLY A 109 15.89 -19.79 13.35
N ASP A 110 15.95 -21.00 12.78
CA ASP A 110 16.69 -21.30 11.55
C ASP A 110 15.83 -21.15 10.27
N LYS A 111 14.53 -20.86 10.41
CA LYS A 111 13.68 -20.55 9.28
C LYS A 111 14.07 -19.21 8.67
N VAL A 112 14.00 -19.11 7.34
CA VAL A 112 14.23 -17.85 6.64
C VAL A 112 13.13 -16.86 6.98
N ALA A 113 13.52 -15.69 7.49
CA ALA A 113 12.62 -14.57 7.75
C ALA A 113 12.56 -13.61 6.56
N LEU A 114 13.74 -13.30 5.98
CA LEU A 114 13.83 -12.31 4.91
C LEU A 114 14.73 -12.81 3.78
N LEU A 115 14.21 -12.79 2.57
CA LEU A 115 14.94 -12.93 1.30
C LEU A 115 15.06 -11.54 0.66
N PHE A 116 16.27 -11.06 0.52
CA PHE A 116 16.57 -9.79 -0.11
C PHE A 116 17.20 -9.98 -1.48
N GLN A 117 16.66 -9.32 -2.49
CA GLN A 117 17.24 -9.19 -3.81
C GLN A 117 17.58 -7.73 -4.07
N GLY A 118 18.87 -7.44 -4.18
CA GLY A 118 19.35 -6.14 -4.64
C GLY A 118 19.07 -5.92 -6.13
N GLU A 119 19.23 -4.68 -6.60
CA GLU A 119 19.11 -4.40 -8.04
C GLU A 119 20.15 -5.18 -8.86
N PRO A 120 21.46 -5.21 -8.50
CA PRO A 120 22.38 -6.18 -9.09
C PRO A 120 21.94 -7.61 -8.77
N GLU A 121 21.91 -8.47 -9.78
CA GLU A 121 21.40 -9.84 -9.63
C GLU A 121 22.24 -10.67 -8.62
N ALA A 122 23.54 -10.44 -8.59
CA ALA A 122 24.46 -11.10 -7.65
C ALA A 122 24.26 -10.66 -6.19
N ASP A 123 23.60 -9.52 -5.95
CA ASP A 123 23.35 -9.01 -4.60
C ASP A 123 22.07 -9.63 -4.02
N CYS A 124 22.22 -10.85 -3.56
CA CYS A 124 21.15 -11.62 -2.94
C CYS A 124 21.56 -11.99 -1.51
N LYS A 125 20.67 -11.75 -0.55
CA LYS A 125 20.88 -12.08 0.86
C LYS A 125 19.71 -12.87 1.43
N ARG A 126 20.06 -13.74 2.36
CA ARG A 126 19.10 -14.58 3.09
C ARG A 126 19.36 -14.41 4.58
N PHE A 127 18.32 -14.08 5.34
CA PHE A 127 18.39 -13.95 6.79
C PHE A 127 17.41 -14.91 7.43
N THR A 128 17.89 -15.74 8.36
CA THR A 128 17.03 -16.50 9.27
C THR A 128 16.45 -15.59 10.35
N TYR A 129 15.47 -16.07 11.13
CA TYR A 129 14.95 -15.32 12.28
C TYR A 129 16.08 -15.03 13.30
N ASN A 130 17.01 -15.98 13.51
CA ASN A 130 18.20 -15.79 14.35
C ASN A 130 19.11 -14.68 13.79
N ASP A 131 19.41 -14.70 12.49
CA ASP A 131 20.24 -13.68 11.85
C ASP A 131 19.58 -12.29 11.95
N LEU A 132 18.28 -12.23 11.65
CA LEU A 132 17.53 -10.97 11.70
C LEU A 132 17.51 -10.40 13.12
N LEU A 133 17.25 -11.22 14.14
CA LEU A 133 17.30 -10.81 15.54
C LEU A 133 18.68 -10.25 15.93
N LYS A 134 19.75 -10.93 15.53
CA LYS A 134 21.12 -10.48 15.77
C LYS A 134 21.38 -9.10 15.18
N HIS A 135 21.01 -8.89 13.90
CA HIS A 135 21.15 -7.58 13.26
C HIS A 135 20.32 -6.51 13.96
N VAL A 136 19.07 -6.81 14.30
CA VAL A 136 18.16 -5.88 15.00
C VAL A 136 18.73 -5.49 16.36
N CYS A 137 19.25 -6.45 17.15
CA CYS A 137 19.85 -6.15 18.45
C CYS A 137 21.10 -5.27 18.34
N ARG A 138 21.96 -5.52 17.36
CA ARG A 138 23.14 -4.68 17.10
C ARG A 138 22.75 -3.25 16.71
N PHE A 139 21.80 -3.09 15.79
CA PHE A 139 21.28 -1.76 15.43
C PHE A 139 20.65 -1.06 16.63
N ALA A 140 19.81 -1.75 17.41
CA ALA A 140 19.19 -1.23 18.61
C ALA A 140 20.24 -0.75 19.64
N ASN A 141 21.30 -1.52 19.88
CA ASN A 141 22.38 -1.15 20.79
C ASN A 141 23.22 0.02 20.27
N ALA A 142 23.48 0.08 18.94
CA ALA A 142 24.16 1.23 18.34
C ALA A 142 23.32 2.51 18.48
N LEU A 143 22.01 2.45 18.23
CA LEU A 143 21.11 3.58 18.45
C LEU A 143 21.11 4.03 19.93
N LYS A 144 21.03 3.10 20.88
CA LYS A 144 21.09 3.40 22.32
C LYS A 144 22.42 4.02 22.74
N LYS A 145 23.55 3.51 22.24
CA LYS A 145 24.89 4.06 22.47
C LYS A 145 24.97 5.53 22.03
N ASN A 146 24.28 5.88 20.95
CA ASN A 146 24.17 7.23 20.42
C ASN A 146 22.96 8.01 21.01
N GLY A 147 22.49 7.65 22.20
CA GLY A 147 21.56 8.40 23.00
C GLY A 147 20.08 8.32 22.58
N VAL A 148 19.70 7.36 21.71
CA VAL A 148 18.28 7.12 21.36
C VAL A 148 17.57 6.46 22.55
N LYS A 149 16.37 6.99 22.87
CA LYS A 149 15.56 6.56 24.01
C LYS A 149 14.11 6.26 23.58
N LYS A 150 13.39 5.54 24.44
CA LYS A 150 11.95 5.35 24.30
C LYS A 150 11.23 6.70 24.06
N GLY A 151 10.34 6.75 23.07
CA GLY A 151 9.58 7.93 22.67
C GLY A 151 10.30 8.92 21.75
N ASP A 152 11.60 8.74 21.48
CA ASP A 152 12.28 9.53 20.45
C ASP A 152 11.71 9.24 19.08
N ARG A 153 11.48 10.30 18.26
CA ARG A 153 11.07 10.14 16.86
C ARG A 153 12.33 10.06 16.00
N ILE A 154 12.40 9.01 15.18
CA ILE A 154 13.51 8.76 14.26
C ILE A 154 12.97 8.67 12.85
N VAL A 155 13.49 9.51 11.96
CA VAL A 155 13.19 9.45 10.54
C VAL A 155 14.08 8.41 9.88
N LEU A 156 13.48 7.51 9.10
CA LEU A 156 14.17 6.50 8.31
C LEU A 156 14.07 6.87 6.84
N TYR A 157 15.10 7.53 6.31
CA TYR A 157 15.22 7.91 4.91
C TYR A 157 16.12 6.88 4.20
N LEU A 158 15.54 5.72 3.96
CA LEU A 158 16.21 4.56 3.38
C LEU A 158 15.42 4.02 2.19
N PRO A 159 16.09 3.60 1.10
CA PRO A 159 15.44 2.86 0.01
C PRO A 159 15.09 1.42 0.45
N MET A 160 14.55 0.63 -0.50
CA MET A 160 14.19 -0.78 -0.28
C MET A 160 15.43 -1.68 -0.10
N ILE A 161 16.23 -1.43 0.93
CA ILE A 161 17.40 -2.21 1.33
C ILE A 161 17.11 -3.00 2.60
N TRP A 162 17.79 -4.15 2.79
CA TRP A 162 17.54 -5.05 3.91
C TRP A 162 17.72 -4.38 5.29
N GLN A 163 18.51 -3.32 5.36
CA GLN A 163 18.70 -2.55 6.59
C GLN A 163 17.42 -1.81 7.03
N LEU A 164 16.54 -1.45 6.11
CA LEU A 164 15.32 -0.69 6.46
C LEU A 164 14.41 -1.45 7.43
N PRO A 165 13.94 -2.70 7.15
CA PRO A 165 13.18 -3.46 8.14
C PRO A 165 13.94 -3.74 9.43
N VAL A 166 15.27 -3.92 9.36
CA VAL A 166 16.11 -4.11 10.56
C VAL A 166 16.06 -2.88 11.46
N VAL A 167 16.21 -1.68 10.91
CA VAL A 167 16.16 -0.43 11.69
C VAL A 167 14.74 -0.15 12.23
N MET A 168 13.69 -0.43 11.47
CA MET A 168 12.30 -0.34 11.96
C MET A 168 12.09 -1.21 13.20
N LEU A 169 12.52 -2.47 13.12
CA LEU A 169 12.42 -3.41 14.25
C LEU A 169 13.33 -3.02 15.41
N ALA A 170 14.52 -2.45 15.15
CA ALA A 170 15.39 -1.92 16.17
C ALA A 170 14.77 -0.73 16.93
N CYS A 171 14.12 0.20 16.22
CA CYS A 171 13.35 1.28 16.83
C CYS A 171 12.22 0.73 17.70
N ALA A 172 11.42 -0.19 17.15
CA ALA A 172 10.33 -0.83 17.89
C ALA A 172 10.83 -1.58 19.12
N ARG A 173 12.01 -2.24 19.03
CA ARG A 173 12.63 -3.00 20.14
C ARG A 173 12.94 -2.11 21.34
N ILE A 174 13.44 -0.90 21.09
CA ILE A 174 13.85 0.05 22.16
C ILE A 174 12.76 1.10 22.49
N GLY A 175 11.58 1.01 21.84
CA GLY A 175 10.46 1.92 22.06
C GLY A 175 10.63 3.29 21.41
N ALA A 176 11.51 3.44 20.42
CA ALA A 176 11.59 4.63 19.60
C ALA A 176 10.51 4.61 18.52
N VAL A 177 9.93 5.78 18.23
CA VAL A 177 8.86 5.96 17.22
C VAL A 177 9.50 6.21 15.87
N HIS A 178 9.34 5.27 14.93
CA HIS A 178 9.91 5.46 13.61
C HIS A 178 8.95 6.14 12.65
N THR A 179 9.51 6.89 11.71
CA THR A 179 8.83 7.52 10.59
C THR A 179 9.60 7.19 9.33
N VAL A 180 9.09 6.24 8.53
CA VAL A 180 9.75 5.90 7.27
C VAL A 180 9.35 6.93 6.22
N VAL A 181 10.35 7.51 5.58
CA VAL A 181 10.19 8.43 4.46
C VAL A 181 10.69 7.75 3.20
N PHE A 182 9.85 7.69 2.18
CA PHE A 182 10.16 7.04 0.92
C PHE A 182 11.51 7.54 0.36
N GLY A 183 12.44 6.62 0.09
CA GLY A 183 13.82 6.95 -0.31
C GLY A 183 13.96 7.77 -1.59
N GLY A 184 12.90 7.78 -2.41
CA GLY A 184 12.83 8.61 -3.61
C GLY A 184 12.29 10.03 -3.40
N PHE A 185 11.87 10.45 -2.19
CA PHE A 185 11.43 11.83 -1.96
C PHE A 185 12.59 12.83 -2.02
N SER A 186 12.25 14.08 -2.39
CA SER A 186 13.18 15.20 -2.39
C SER A 186 13.60 15.60 -0.97
N ALA A 187 14.63 16.41 -0.88
CA ALA A 187 15.09 16.95 0.40
C ALA A 187 14.02 17.82 1.09
N GLU A 188 13.21 18.55 0.32
CA GLU A 188 12.09 19.35 0.80
C GLU A 188 11.01 18.47 1.43
N ALA A 189 10.57 17.44 0.71
CA ALA A 189 9.57 16.50 1.21
C ALA A 189 10.06 15.73 2.43
N LEU A 190 11.35 15.45 2.55
CA LEU A 190 11.97 14.86 3.73
C LEU A 190 11.95 15.86 4.90
N ALA A 191 12.37 17.11 4.67
CA ALA A 191 12.38 18.16 5.69
C ALA A 191 10.98 18.45 6.25
N ASP A 192 9.95 18.51 5.40
CA ASP A 192 8.56 18.70 5.83
C ASP A 192 8.12 17.66 6.86
N ARG A 193 8.48 16.39 6.65
CA ARG A 193 8.13 15.30 7.57
C ARG A 193 8.94 15.34 8.86
N MET A 194 10.21 15.70 8.77
CA MET A 194 11.06 15.92 9.95
C MET A 194 10.53 17.04 10.82
N LEU A 195 10.15 18.16 10.23
CA LEU A 195 9.53 19.31 10.90
C LEU A 195 8.20 18.92 11.53
N ALA A 196 7.34 18.21 10.79
CA ALA A 196 6.01 17.83 11.25
C ALA A 196 6.05 16.87 12.47
N CYS A 197 7.02 15.93 12.54
CA CYS A 197 7.16 15.08 13.73
C CYS A 197 8.15 15.61 14.77
N GLY A 198 8.86 16.70 14.49
CA GLY A 198 9.89 17.22 15.38
C GLY A 198 11.05 16.25 15.60
N ALA A 199 11.35 15.41 14.61
CA ALA A 199 12.42 14.42 14.71
C ALA A 199 13.79 15.11 14.61
N LYS A 200 14.66 14.83 15.59
CA LYS A 200 16.03 15.34 15.63
C LYS A 200 17.08 14.30 15.22
N LYS A 201 16.63 13.10 14.91
CA LYS A 201 17.48 11.97 14.55
C LYS A 201 17.01 11.35 13.26
N MET A 202 17.95 10.95 12.41
CA MET A 202 17.67 10.32 11.12
C MET A 202 18.61 9.16 10.84
N VAL A 203 18.09 8.09 10.22
CA VAL A 203 18.91 7.04 9.61
C VAL A 203 18.79 7.18 8.09
N THR A 204 19.92 7.21 7.41
CA THR A 204 20.01 7.27 5.95
C THR A 204 21.08 6.36 5.41
N THR A 205 21.29 6.34 4.09
CA THR A 205 22.35 5.59 3.43
C THR A 205 23.25 6.53 2.61
N ASN A 206 24.48 6.09 2.32
CA ASN A 206 25.36 6.81 1.42
C ASN A 206 24.73 6.96 0.03
N GLY A 207 24.23 5.89 -0.55
CA GLY A 207 23.56 5.85 -1.83
C GLY A 207 22.89 4.52 -2.09
N TYR A 208 22.17 4.40 -3.21
CA TYR A 208 21.49 3.19 -3.64
C TYR A 208 21.33 3.10 -5.15
N TRP A 209 20.96 1.93 -5.64
CA TRP A 209 20.68 1.70 -7.04
C TRP A 209 19.20 1.88 -7.35
N ARG A 210 18.89 2.51 -8.50
CA ARG A 210 17.55 2.54 -9.05
C ARG A 210 17.59 2.62 -10.57
N SER A 211 17.06 1.62 -11.26
CA SER A 211 17.07 1.52 -12.73
C SER A 211 18.46 1.71 -13.33
N GLY A 212 19.48 1.09 -12.77
CA GLY A 212 20.87 1.19 -13.20
C GLY A 212 21.60 2.47 -12.77
N GLN A 213 20.92 3.42 -12.14
CA GLN A 213 21.50 4.68 -11.70
C GLN A 213 21.92 4.64 -10.23
N LYS A 214 23.00 5.31 -9.89
CA LYS A 214 23.46 5.54 -8.51
C LYS A 214 22.81 6.80 -7.97
N ILE A 215 22.02 6.67 -6.92
CA ILE A 215 21.34 7.79 -6.26
C ILE A 215 22.09 8.15 -4.98
N ASN A 216 22.45 9.43 -4.81
CA ASN A 216 23.09 9.92 -3.59
C ASN A 216 22.03 10.31 -2.53
N ALA A 217 21.67 9.37 -1.67
CA ALA A 217 20.70 9.61 -0.60
C ALA A 217 21.23 10.59 0.46
N LYS A 218 22.53 10.50 0.78
CA LYS A 218 23.17 11.35 1.80
C LYS A 218 23.11 12.83 1.42
N ALA A 219 23.26 13.19 0.13
CA ALA A 219 23.17 14.57 -0.31
C ALA A 219 21.76 15.16 -0.07
N ASN A 220 20.70 14.37 -0.34
CA ASN A 220 19.32 14.77 -0.03
C ASN A 220 19.10 14.90 1.48
N ALA A 221 19.63 13.98 2.27
CA ALA A 221 19.55 14.02 3.73
C ALA A 221 20.24 15.28 4.29
N ASP A 222 21.41 15.63 3.79
CA ASP A 222 22.13 16.85 4.21
C ASP A 222 21.36 18.11 3.87
N LYS A 223 20.81 18.19 2.66
CA LYS A 223 19.97 19.32 2.24
C LYS A 223 18.72 19.42 3.12
N ALA A 224 18.07 18.31 3.45
CA ALA A 224 16.90 18.30 4.35
C ALA A 224 17.27 18.79 5.76
N CYS A 225 18.42 18.37 6.31
CA CYS A 225 18.91 18.88 7.60
C CYS A 225 19.12 20.41 7.57
N MET A 226 19.66 20.93 6.47
CA MET A 226 19.84 22.40 6.30
C MET A 226 18.49 23.11 6.24
N LEU A 227 17.51 22.57 5.53
CA LEU A 227 16.16 23.14 5.46
C LEU A 227 15.49 23.14 6.84
N CYS A 228 15.61 22.04 7.60
CA CYS A 228 15.12 21.94 8.98
C CYS A 228 15.78 23.01 9.88
N ALA A 229 17.10 23.16 9.79
CA ALA A 229 17.82 24.17 10.57
C ALA A 229 17.37 25.59 10.25
N ASN A 230 17.13 25.92 8.98
CA ASN A 230 16.58 27.21 8.55
C ASN A 230 15.17 27.47 9.10
N ALA A 231 14.39 26.40 9.32
CA ALA A 231 13.05 26.43 9.92
C ALA A 231 13.09 26.34 11.48
N GLY A 232 14.27 26.33 12.09
CA GLY A 232 14.44 26.33 13.56
C GLY A 232 14.52 24.93 14.21
N LEU A 233 14.59 23.85 13.43
CA LEU A 233 14.78 22.49 13.92
C LEU A 233 16.21 22.01 13.63
N THR A 234 17.06 21.95 14.65
CA THR A 234 18.41 21.36 14.51
C THR A 234 18.33 19.85 14.55
N ILE A 235 19.00 19.19 13.62
CA ILE A 235 19.14 17.73 13.60
C ILE A 235 20.41 17.35 14.35
N ASP A 236 20.25 16.60 15.43
CA ASP A 236 21.33 16.26 16.35
C ASP A 236 22.19 15.13 15.78
N ASP A 237 21.56 14.07 15.23
CA ASP A 237 22.24 12.86 14.77
C ASP A 237 21.75 12.40 13.38
N VAL A 238 22.67 12.07 12.51
CA VAL A 238 22.44 11.39 11.23
C VAL A 238 23.25 10.11 11.19
N PHE A 239 22.57 8.98 11.25
CA PHE A 239 23.16 7.66 11.19
C PHE A 239 23.22 7.20 9.73
N VAL A 240 24.41 6.94 9.22
CA VAL A 240 24.63 6.56 7.82
C VAL A 240 24.99 5.09 7.71
N VAL A 241 24.19 4.32 6.98
CA VAL A 241 24.51 2.94 6.58
C VAL A 241 25.12 2.92 5.17
N ASP A 242 26.15 2.11 4.97
CA ASP A 242 26.78 1.97 3.66
C ASP A 242 26.04 0.88 2.86
N ARG A 243 25.27 1.29 1.85
CA ARG A 243 24.67 0.39 0.87
C ARG A 243 25.63 0.14 -0.29
N MET A 244 26.38 1.15 -0.69
CA MET A 244 27.30 1.13 -1.81
C MET A 244 28.74 1.22 -1.32
N VAL A 245 29.52 0.16 -1.50
CA VAL A 245 30.90 0.05 -0.96
C VAL A 245 31.83 1.11 -1.55
N ASP A 246 31.71 1.40 -2.85
CA ASP A 246 32.61 2.32 -3.57
C ASP A 246 31.95 3.69 -3.83
N PHE A 247 31.05 4.11 -2.94
CA PHE A 247 30.35 5.37 -3.07
C PHE A 247 30.63 6.28 -1.86
N GLU A 248 31.68 7.08 -1.99
CA GLU A 248 32.10 7.99 -0.95
C GLU A 248 31.17 9.18 -0.83
N VAL A 249 30.79 9.52 0.39
CA VAL A 249 29.99 10.70 0.74
C VAL A 249 30.65 11.48 1.86
N PRO A 250 30.46 12.82 1.91
CA PRO A 250 31.00 13.62 3.00
C PRO A 250 30.30 13.29 4.33
N TYR A 251 31.06 13.29 5.43
CA TYR A 251 30.56 13.16 6.80
C TYR A 251 30.76 14.47 7.56
N ILE A 252 29.72 14.96 8.19
CA ILE A 252 29.75 16.12 9.09
C ILE A 252 30.06 15.60 10.50
N THR A 253 31.29 15.75 10.96
CA THR A 253 31.86 15.06 12.12
C THR A 253 31.15 15.29 13.46
N TYR A 254 30.44 16.40 13.63
CA TYR A 254 29.69 16.68 14.86
C TYR A 254 28.24 16.15 14.84
N ARG A 255 27.77 15.61 13.72
CA ARG A 255 26.40 15.15 13.50
C ARG A 255 26.31 13.73 12.97
N ASP A 256 27.22 13.36 12.07
CA ASP A 256 27.09 12.12 11.31
C ASP A 256 27.85 10.95 11.96
N THR A 257 27.15 9.85 12.12
CA THR A 257 27.72 8.57 12.60
C THR A 257 27.79 7.56 11.46
N ALA A 258 28.97 7.03 11.17
CA ALA A 258 29.15 5.92 10.22
C ALA A 258 28.64 4.63 10.83
N LEU A 259 27.33 4.42 10.80
CA LEU A 259 26.66 3.34 11.52
C LEU A 259 27.12 1.95 11.05
N SER A 260 27.38 1.76 9.76
CA SER A 260 27.92 0.49 9.25
C SER A 260 29.26 0.12 9.88
N LYS A 261 30.14 1.11 10.13
CA LYS A 261 31.42 0.87 10.81
C LYS A 261 31.20 0.57 12.29
N GLU A 262 30.31 1.30 12.95
CA GLU A 262 29.98 1.09 14.35
C GLU A 262 29.40 -0.31 14.61
N LEU A 263 28.52 -0.78 13.72
CA LEU A 263 27.92 -2.12 13.79
C LEU A 263 28.96 -3.26 13.68
N MET A 264 30.16 -2.99 13.17
CA MET A 264 31.25 -3.98 13.10
C MET A 264 32.09 -4.03 14.37
N LEU A 265 31.90 -3.12 15.33
CA LEU A 265 32.68 -3.11 16.59
C LEU A 265 32.28 -4.27 17.50
N ASP A 266 33.24 -4.95 18.10
CA ASP A 266 33.02 -6.10 19.01
C ASP A 266 32.22 -5.69 20.26
N GLU A 267 32.30 -4.44 20.69
CA GLU A 267 31.58 -3.87 21.83
C GLU A 267 30.07 -3.69 21.58
N ILE A 268 29.60 -3.80 20.33
CA ILE A 268 28.16 -3.75 20.01
C ILE A 268 27.57 -5.16 20.13
N SER A 269 26.90 -5.40 21.25
CA SER A 269 26.28 -6.70 21.55
C SER A 269 25.20 -7.09 20.54
N ASP A 270 25.09 -8.38 20.24
CA ASP A 270 23.98 -8.99 19.49
C ASP A 270 22.78 -9.39 20.39
N TYR A 271 22.82 -8.99 21.66
CA TYR A 271 21.71 -9.08 22.60
C TYR A 271 21.25 -7.69 23.05
N CYS A 272 19.96 -7.40 22.90
CA CYS A 272 19.31 -6.19 23.37
C CYS A 272 17.93 -6.57 23.91
N PRO A 273 17.65 -6.41 25.20
CA PRO A 273 16.31 -6.71 25.73
C PRO A 273 15.27 -5.78 25.11
N ALA A 274 14.10 -6.35 24.79
CA ALA A 274 13.00 -5.58 24.25
C ALA A 274 12.35 -4.69 25.33
N GLU A 275 12.06 -3.43 24.99
CA GLU A 275 11.36 -2.50 25.87
C GLU A 275 9.93 -2.98 26.10
N LYS A 276 9.44 -2.88 27.34
CA LYS A 276 8.08 -3.26 27.73
C LYS A 276 7.12 -2.10 27.42
N MET A 277 6.65 -2.05 26.16
CA MET A 277 5.76 -1.00 25.70
C MET A 277 4.36 -1.17 26.26
N ASP A 278 3.71 -0.09 26.65
CA ASP A 278 2.27 -0.10 26.87
C ASP A 278 1.54 -0.38 25.52
N ALA A 279 0.38 -1.00 25.59
CA ALA A 279 -0.39 -1.36 24.40
C ALA A 279 -0.65 -0.17 23.47
N GLU A 280 -0.90 1.01 24.05
CA GLU A 280 -1.17 2.26 23.33
C GLU A 280 0.07 3.16 23.15
N ASP A 281 1.27 2.69 23.53
CA ASP A 281 2.49 3.43 23.19
C ASP A 281 2.65 3.56 21.67
N PRO A 282 3.00 4.76 21.15
CA PRO A 282 3.28 4.99 19.74
C PRO A 282 4.30 4.02 19.17
N LEU A 283 3.99 3.46 18.00
CA LEU A 283 4.89 2.59 17.26
C LEU A 283 5.55 3.35 16.09
N PHE A 284 4.74 3.94 15.25
CA PHE A 284 5.21 4.73 14.12
C PHE A 284 4.25 5.86 13.72
N ILE A 285 4.79 6.81 12.96
CA ILE A 285 4.02 7.88 12.32
C ILE A 285 4.20 7.71 10.81
N MET A 286 3.11 7.48 10.09
CA MET A 286 3.13 7.39 8.63
C MET A 286 2.55 8.65 8.00
N TYR A 287 3.36 9.36 7.24
CA TYR A 287 2.93 10.58 6.56
C TYR A 287 2.31 10.30 5.20
N THR A 288 1.07 10.75 5.01
CA THR A 288 0.37 10.71 3.72
C THR A 288 0.22 12.10 3.14
N SER A 289 -0.01 12.20 1.82
CA SER A 289 -0.32 13.47 1.17
C SER A 289 -1.71 13.94 1.59
N GLY A 290 -1.80 15.08 2.28
CA GLY A 290 -3.08 15.71 2.62
C GLY A 290 -3.71 16.41 1.41
N SER A 291 -5.04 16.52 1.39
CA SER A 291 -5.79 17.35 0.42
C SER A 291 -5.43 18.84 0.49
N THR A 292 -4.95 19.30 1.64
CA THR A 292 -4.58 20.69 1.92
C THR A 292 -3.11 21.03 1.66
N GLY A 293 -2.31 20.11 1.08
CA GLY A 293 -0.89 20.33 0.78
C GLY A 293 0.08 19.90 1.88
N SER A 294 -0.24 20.07 3.18
CA SER A 294 0.62 19.61 4.28
C SER A 294 0.46 18.10 4.53
N PRO A 295 1.56 17.36 4.78
CA PRO A 295 1.48 15.93 5.09
C PRO A 295 0.65 15.67 6.36
N LYS A 296 -0.15 14.57 6.35
CA LYS A 296 -0.88 14.08 7.52
C LYS A 296 -0.09 12.93 8.17
N GLY A 297 0.27 13.05 9.42
CA GLY A 297 1.00 12.00 10.16
C GLY A 297 0.04 11.05 10.88
N THR A 298 -0.33 9.92 10.30
CA THR A 298 -1.16 8.91 10.97
C THR A 298 -0.35 8.23 12.07
N LEU A 299 -0.87 8.23 13.30
CA LEU A 299 -0.23 7.61 14.45
C LEU A 299 -0.81 6.23 14.72
N HIS A 300 0.02 5.21 14.63
CA HIS A 300 -0.31 3.85 15.02
C HIS A 300 0.37 3.44 16.33
N THR A 301 -0.37 2.69 17.16
CA THR A 301 0.10 2.21 18.47
C THR A 301 0.49 0.73 18.42
N THR A 302 1.23 0.28 19.43
CA THR A 302 1.95 -0.99 19.42
C THR A 302 1.03 -2.21 19.31
N ALA A 303 0.07 -2.38 20.23
CA ALA A 303 -0.62 -3.67 20.36
C ALA A 303 -1.77 -3.85 19.36
N GLY A 304 -2.60 -2.82 19.18
CA GLY A 304 -3.73 -2.91 18.27
C GLY A 304 -3.26 -3.16 16.82
N TYR A 305 -2.27 -2.41 16.36
CA TYR A 305 -1.67 -2.61 15.06
C TYR A 305 -1.05 -4.02 14.91
N MET A 306 -0.32 -4.49 15.93
CA MET A 306 0.29 -5.83 15.96
C MET A 306 -0.75 -6.94 15.76
N VAL A 307 -1.81 -6.93 16.55
CA VAL A 307 -2.86 -7.98 16.50
C VAL A 307 -3.61 -7.92 15.18
N TYR A 308 -3.89 -6.71 14.66
CA TYR A 308 -4.65 -6.55 13.42
C TYR A 308 -3.86 -6.97 12.18
N THR A 309 -2.60 -6.53 12.05
CA THR A 309 -1.76 -6.90 10.90
C THR A 309 -1.45 -8.41 10.87
N TYR A 310 -1.22 -9.04 12.02
CA TYR A 310 -1.13 -10.49 12.12
C TYR A 310 -2.37 -11.18 11.57
N THR A 311 -3.56 -10.73 12.02
CA THR A 311 -4.84 -11.38 11.71
C THR A 311 -5.19 -11.24 10.24
N THR A 312 -5.02 -10.02 9.67
CA THR A 312 -5.28 -9.77 8.25
C THR A 312 -4.33 -10.57 7.37
N PHE A 313 -3.04 -10.62 7.71
CA PHE A 313 -2.07 -11.42 6.96
C PHE A 313 -2.44 -12.91 6.96
N LYS A 314 -2.75 -13.46 8.13
CA LYS A 314 -3.09 -14.87 8.30
C LYS A 314 -4.29 -15.31 7.45
N TYR A 315 -5.38 -14.55 7.49
CA TYR A 315 -6.65 -14.99 6.91
C TYR A 315 -6.88 -14.52 5.47
N ILE A 316 -6.42 -13.33 5.10
CA ILE A 316 -6.59 -12.82 3.74
C ILE A 316 -5.64 -13.52 2.76
N PHE A 317 -4.38 -13.68 3.16
CA PHE A 317 -3.42 -14.42 2.33
C PHE A 317 -3.45 -15.93 2.61
N ASP A 318 -4.35 -16.38 3.47
CA ASP A 318 -4.48 -17.79 3.86
C ASP A 318 -3.11 -18.43 4.16
N TYR A 319 -2.28 -17.70 4.88
CA TYR A 319 -0.86 -18.02 5.11
C TYR A 319 -0.65 -19.42 5.68
N LYS A 320 0.28 -20.17 5.09
CA LYS A 320 0.75 -21.47 5.54
C LYS A 320 2.23 -21.42 5.92
N GLU A 321 2.66 -22.35 6.79
CA GLU A 321 4.02 -22.35 7.35
C GLU A 321 5.13 -22.30 6.29
N ASP A 322 4.93 -22.97 5.15
CA ASP A 322 5.94 -23.10 4.09
C ASP A 322 5.80 -22.00 3.01
N ASP A 323 4.88 -21.05 3.18
CA ASP A 323 4.70 -19.99 2.20
C ASP A 323 5.89 -19.03 2.15
N ILE A 324 6.20 -18.60 0.93
CA ILE A 324 7.11 -17.51 0.63
C ILE A 324 6.30 -16.36 0.04
N PHE A 325 6.23 -15.27 0.78
CA PHE A 325 5.40 -14.12 0.46
C PHE A 325 6.20 -13.01 -0.21
N PHE A 326 5.76 -12.55 -1.36
CA PHE A 326 6.38 -11.43 -2.06
C PHE A 326 5.38 -10.28 -2.25
N CYS A 327 5.56 -9.22 -1.48
CA CYS A 327 4.88 -7.94 -1.66
C CYS A 327 5.81 -6.95 -2.36
N THR A 328 5.33 -6.34 -3.45
CA THR A 328 6.14 -5.42 -4.26
C THR A 328 6.01 -3.94 -3.85
N ALA A 329 5.25 -3.66 -2.79
CA ALA A 329 5.14 -2.30 -2.27
C ALA A 329 6.46 -1.79 -1.69
N ASP A 330 6.61 -0.48 -1.64
CA ASP A 330 7.72 0.15 -0.90
C ASP A 330 7.38 0.28 0.59
N ILE A 331 8.35 0.03 1.45
CA ILE A 331 8.19 0.17 2.91
C ILE A 331 7.94 1.63 3.32
N GLY A 332 8.28 2.61 2.49
CA GLY A 332 7.89 4.01 2.68
C GLY A 332 6.38 4.26 2.70
N TRP A 333 5.57 3.23 2.41
CA TRP A 333 4.10 3.24 2.47
C TRP A 333 3.58 2.23 3.50
N ILE A 334 2.33 2.41 3.94
CA ILE A 334 1.74 1.53 4.94
C ILE A 334 1.68 0.06 4.47
N THR A 335 1.51 -0.19 3.18
CA THR A 335 1.49 -1.56 2.63
C THR A 335 2.80 -2.28 2.91
N GLY A 336 3.93 -1.62 2.74
CA GLY A 336 5.24 -2.19 3.07
C GLY A 336 5.43 -2.43 4.56
N HIS A 337 4.97 -1.51 5.42
CA HIS A 337 4.98 -1.70 6.87
C HIS A 337 4.19 -2.95 7.27
N SER A 338 2.92 -3.02 6.84
CA SER A 338 2.00 -4.07 7.26
C SER A 338 2.28 -5.42 6.59
N TYR A 339 2.71 -5.44 5.30
CA TYR A 339 2.76 -6.67 4.52
C TYR A 339 4.14 -7.00 3.91
N ILE A 340 5.20 -6.26 4.24
CA ILE A 340 6.59 -6.72 4.06
C ILE A 340 7.23 -7.01 5.41
N VAL A 341 6.99 -6.14 6.41
CA VAL A 341 7.68 -6.21 7.71
C VAL A 341 6.80 -6.89 8.77
N TYR A 342 5.79 -6.19 9.30
CA TYR A 342 5.14 -6.62 10.54
C TYR A 342 4.24 -7.84 10.36
N GLY A 343 3.28 -7.84 9.43
CA GLY A 343 2.33 -8.93 9.24
C GLY A 343 3.00 -10.27 8.96
N PRO A 344 3.93 -10.37 7.96
CA PRO A 344 4.65 -11.60 7.70
C PRO A 344 5.47 -12.09 8.89
N LEU A 345 6.29 -11.22 9.51
CA LEU A 345 7.18 -11.62 10.60
C LEU A 345 6.42 -12.02 11.87
N LEU A 346 5.28 -11.38 12.18
CA LEU A 346 4.40 -11.79 13.28
C LEU A 346 3.84 -13.19 13.09
N ASN A 347 3.63 -13.61 11.84
CA ASN A 347 3.15 -14.94 11.48
C ASN A 347 4.27 -15.99 11.34
N GLY A 348 5.53 -15.60 11.45
CA GLY A 348 6.67 -16.52 11.24
C GLY A 348 6.90 -16.83 9.77
N ALA A 349 6.46 -15.96 8.85
CA ALA A 349 6.56 -16.16 7.41
C ALA A 349 7.95 -15.84 6.87
N THR A 350 8.24 -16.35 5.66
CA THR A 350 9.34 -15.89 4.83
C THR A 350 8.85 -14.78 3.91
N THR A 351 9.41 -13.57 4.02
CA THR A 351 9.07 -12.44 3.16
C THR A 351 10.19 -12.13 2.18
N VAL A 352 9.82 -11.74 0.96
CA VAL A 352 10.75 -11.32 -0.09
C VAL A 352 10.74 -9.81 -0.23
N MET A 353 11.90 -9.20 -0.36
CA MET A 353 12.10 -7.78 -0.56
C MET A 353 13.00 -7.53 -1.77
N TYR A 354 12.61 -6.62 -2.65
CA TYR A 354 13.35 -6.21 -3.82
C TYR A 354 13.67 -4.71 -3.82
N GLU A 355 14.91 -4.37 -4.20
CA GLU A 355 15.43 -2.99 -4.09
C GLU A 355 14.93 -2.02 -5.16
N SER A 356 14.57 -2.50 -6.36
CA SER A 356 14.38 -1.65 -7.53
C SER A 356 12.98 -1.78 -8.18
N VAL A 357 12.89 -1.52 -9.46
CA VAL A 357 11.65 -1.45 -10.22
C VAL A 357 11.35 -2.75 -10.98
N PRO A 358 10.09 -3.05 -11.32
CA PRO A 358 9.68 -4.33 -11.89
C PRO A 358 10.28 -4.63 -13.28
N THR A 359 10.69 -3.59 -14.00
CA THR A 359 11.12 -3.67 -15.41
C THR A 359 12.63 -3.51 -15.60
N TYR A 360 13.42 -3.57 -14.52
CA TYR A 360 14.88 -3.44 -14.60
C TYR A 360 15.62 -4.65 -14.00
N PRO A 361 16.65 -5.20 -14.69
CA PRO A 361 17.19 -4.78 -15.98
C PRO A 361 16.30 -5.15 -17.18
N GLU A 362 15.40 -6.14 -17.00
CA GLU A 362 14.48 -6.63 -18.02
C GLU A 362 13.05 -6.69 -17.45
N PRO A 363 12.02 -6.72 -18.30
CA PRO A 363 10.62 -6.76 -17.87
C PRO A 363 10.20 -8.05 -17.14
N ASP A 364 11.05 -9.06 -17.10
CA ASP A 364 10.81 -10.32 -16.38
C ASP A 364 11.26 -10.31 -14.91
N ARG A 365 11.73 -9.17 -14.41
CA ARG A 365 12.40 -9.12 -13.10
C ARG A 365 11.57 -9.70 -11.95
N PHE A 366 10.28 -9.44 -11.89
CA PHE A 366 9.42 -10.02 -10.85
C PHE A 366 9.20 -11.51 -11.06
N TRP A 367 9.04 -11.95 -12.30
CA TRP A 367 8.89 -13.36 -12.65
C TRP A 367 10.13 -14.15 -12.31
N HIS A 368 11.31 -13.58 -12.61
CA HIS A 368 12.60 -14.14 -12.18
C HIS A 368 12.71 -14.28 -10.65
N ILE A 369 12.29 -13.28 -9.89
CA ILE A 369 12.30 -13.32 -8.40
C ILE A 369 11.35 -14.40 -7.89
N ILE A 370 10.16 -14.52 -8.47
CA ILE A 370 9.17 -15.55 -8.11
C ILE A 370 9.73 -16.94 -8.35
N ASP A 371 10.29 -17.18 -9.53
CA ASP A 371 10.91 -18.46 -9.90
C ASP A 371 12.13 -18.78 -9.01
N LYS A 372 13.06 -17.82 -8.86
CA LYS A 372 14.29 -17.97 -8.08
C LYS A 372 14.02 -18.34 -6.63
N PHE A 373 13.07 -17.67 -5.99
CA PHE A 373 12.77 -17.89 -4.56
C PHE A 373 11.61 -18.84 -4.33
N LYS A 374 10.97 -19.34 -5.40
CA LYS A 374 9.79 -20.22 -5.33
C LYS A 374 8.67 -19.57 -4.51
N VAL A 375 8.36 -18.32 -4.85
CA VAL A 375 7.28 -17.55 -4.22
C VAL A 375 5.96 -18.27 -4.36
N THR A 376 5.17 -18.29 -3.29
CA THR A 376 3.86 -18.95 -3.25
C THR A 376 2.70 -17.95 -3.20
N ILE A 377 2.94 -16.76 -2.68
CA ILE A 377 1.95 -15.67 -2.60
C ILE A 377 2.56 -14.41 -3.18
N PHE A 378 1.91 -13.84 -4.19
CA PHE A 378 2.37 -12.62 -4.85
C PHE A 378 1.35 -11.49 -4.69
N TYR A 379 1.78 -10.34 -4.12
CA TYR A 379 0.96 -9.21 -3.78
C TYR A 379 1.51 -7.93 -4.38
N THR A 380 0.76 -7.30 -5.28
CA THR A 380 1.23 -6.16 -6.06
C THR A 380 0.11 -5.16 -6.36
N ALA A 381 0.47 -4.02 -6.98
CA ALA A 381 -0.51 -2.99 -7.33
C ALA A 381 -1.05 -3.18 -8.78
N PRO A 382 -2.32 -2.81 -9.05
CA PRO A 382 -2.87 -2.82 -10.41
C PRO A 382 -2.05 -2.01 -11.42
N THR A 383 -1.48 -0.88 -11.03
CA THR A 383 -0.55 -0.11 -11.87
C THR A 383 0.65 -0.94 -12.33
N VAL A 384 1.22 -1.78 -11.46
CA VAL A 384 2.31 -2.69 -11.81
C VAL A 384 1.82 -3.78 -12.76
N ILE A 385 0.65 -4.35 -12.49
CA ILE A 385 0.03 -5.37 -13.36
C ILE A 385 -0.14 -4.80 -14.78
N ARG A 386 -0.76 -3.62 -14.92
CA ARG A 386 -0.95 -2.95 -16.22
C ARG A 386 0.38 -2.65 -16.93
N ALA A 387 1.40 -2.21 -16.19
CA ALA A 387 2.72 -1.98 -16.76
C ALA A 387 3.36 -3.27 -17.33
N LEU A 388 3.12 -4.40 -16.66
CA LEU A 388 3.62 -5.71 -17.09
C LEU A 388 2.76 -6.34 -18.19
N MET A 389 1.44 -6.07 -18.22
CA MET A 389 0.54 -6.45 -19.33
C MET A 389 1.01 -5.89 -20.67
N ASN A 390 1.58 -4.69 -20.67
CA ASN A 390 2.08 -4.02 -21.88
C ASN A 390 3.45 -4.54 -22.33
N GLN A 391 3.99 -5.57 -21.69
CA GLN A 391 5.23 -6.24 -22.11
C GLN A 391 4.91 -7.51 -22.88
N ASP A 392 5.89 -7.99 -23.66
CA ASP A 392 5.74 -9.25 -24.41
C ASP A 392 5.53 -10.41 -23.42
N ILE A 393 4.55 -11.27 -23.69
CA ILE A 393 4.19 -12.42 -22.86
C ILE A 393 5.36 -13.41 -22.67
N GLN A 394 6.29 -13.47 -23.61
CA GLN A 394 7.51 -14.28 -23.49
C GLN A 394 8.31 -14.00 -22.23
N TRP A 395 8.17 -12.79 -21.63
CA TRP A 395 8.85 -12.44 -20.39
C TRP A 395 8.32 -13.23 -19.20
N ILE A 396 7.03 -13.60 -19.22
CA ILE A 396 6.44 -14.48 -18.21
C ILE A 396 6.79 -15.95 -18.50
N GLU A 397 6.64 -16.36 -19.76
CA GLU A 397 6.81 -17.76 -20.18
C GLU A 397 8.24 -18.33 -19.97
N LYS A 398 9.23 -17.46 -19.77
CA LYS A 398 10.61 -17.86 -19.44
C LYS A 398 10.76 -18.43 -18.03
N HIS A 399 9.80 -18.19 -17.15
CA HIS A 399 9.91 -18.47 -15.71
C HIS A 399 8.85 -19.46 -15.25
N ASP A 400 9.22 -20.27 -14.25
CA ASP A 400 8.31 -21.21 -13.59
C ASP A 400 7.53 -20.52 -12.48
N LEU A 401 6.27 -20.17 -12.74
CA LEU A 401 5.34 -19.59 -11.76
C LEU A 401 4.44 -20.65 -11.09
N SER A 402 4.74 -21.94 -11.26
CA SER A 402 3.90 -23.04 -10.77
C SER A 402 3.80 -23.10 -9.25
N THR A 403 4.72 -22.47 -8.52
CA THR A 403 4.71 -22.38 -7.06
C THR A 403 3.68 -21.40 -6.52
N LEU A 404 3.22 -20.45 -7.33
CA LEU A 404 2.18 -19.50 -6.91
C LEU A 404 0.88 -20.25 -6.60
N ARG A 405 0.30 -19.98 -5.44
CA ARG A 405 -1.00 -20.51 -5.01
C ARG A 405 -2.05 -19.45 -4.72
N LEU A 406 -1.61 -18.19 -4.50
CA LEU A 406 -2.50 -17.06 -4.23
C LEU A 406 -1.89 -15.76 -4.79
N LEU A 407 -2.75 -14.95 -5.37
CA LEU A 407 -2.43 -13.62 -5.88
C LEU A 407 -3.17 -12.55 -5.09
N GLY A 408 -2.59 -11.35 -5.00
CA GLY A 408 -3.25 -10.22 -4.34
C GLY A 408 -3.04 -8.90 -5.07
N SER A 409 -3.99 -7.99 -4.89
CA SER A 409 -4.01 -6.64 -5.45
C SER A 409 -4.19 -5.60 -4.37
N VAL A 410 -3.53 -4.44 -4.49
CA VAL A 410 -3.53 -3.37 -3.49
C VAL A 410 -3.28 -1.98 -4.07
N GLY A 411 -3.86 -0.97 -3.43
CA GLY A 411 -3.50 0.44 -3.61
C GLY A 411 -4.45 1.23 -4.49
N GLU A 412 -5.16 0.57 -5.38
CA GLU A 412 -6.23 1.12 -6.22
C GLU A 412 -7.18 -0.01 -6.65
N PRO A 413 -8.41 0.28 -7.09
CA PRO A 413 -9.27 -0.75 -7.67
C PRO A 413 -8.60 -1.39 -8.89
N ILE A 414 -8.70 -2.72 -9.00
CA ILE A 414 -8.24 -3.44 -10.19
C ILE A 414 -9.40 -3.56 -11.18
N ASN A 415 -9.21 -3.07 -12.41
CA ASN A 415 -10.22 -3.24 -13.44
C ASN A 415 -10.33 -4.71 -13.88
N PRO A 416 -11.50 -5.15 -14.38
CA PRO A 416 -11.74 -6.55 -14.76
C PRO A 416 -10.73 -7.08 -15.78
N GLU A 417 -10.30 -6.27 -16.74
CA GLU A 417 -9.31 -6.70 -17.75
C GLU A 417 -7.97 -7.08 -17.13
N ALA A 418 -7.41 -6.21 -16.28
CA ALA A 418 -6.17 -6.48 -15.57
C ALA A 418 -6.33 -7.67 -14.60
N TRP A 419 -7.50 -7.81 -13.97
CA TRP A 419 -7.81 -8.93 -13.10
C TRP A 419 -7.77 -10.26 -13.88
N HIS A 420 -8.42 -10.33 -15.06
CA HIS A 420 -8.42 -11.52 -15.92
C HIS A 420 -7.04 -11.85 -16.44
N TRP A 421 -6.28 -10.85 -16.88
CA TRP A 421 -4.90 -11.05 -17.31
C TRP A 421 -4.04 -11.62 -16.17
N TYR A 422 -4.16 -11.05 -14.97
CA TYR A 422 -3.43 -11.47 -13.79
C TYR A 422 -3.79 -12.89 -13.38
N SER A 423 -5.09 -13.24 -13.41
CA SER A 423 -5.56 -14.61 -13.18
C SER A 423 -5.00 -15.60 -14.19
N HIS A 424 -5.07 -15.25 -15.47
CA HIS A 424 -4.74 -16.18 -16.56
C HIS A 424 -3.23 -16.38 -16.70
N TYR A 425 -2.48 -15.29 -16.88
CA TYR A 425 -1.05 -15.38 -17.22
C TYR A 425 -0.15 -15.59 -16.01
N VAL A 426 -0.51 -15.04 -14.86
CA VAL A 426 0.31 -15.17 -13.65
C VAL A 426 -0.22 -16.28 -12.75
N GLY A 427 -1.52 -16.34 -12.55
CA GLY A 427 -2.19 -17.32 -11.69
C GLY A 427 -2.50 -18.66 -12.38
N HIS A 428 -2.37 -18.74 -13.71
CA HIS A 428 -2.74 -19.90 -14.53
C HIS A 428 -4.17 -20.41 -14.25
N ASP A 429 -5.09 -19.49 -14.00
CA ASP A 429 -6.50 -19.72 -13.65
C ASP A 429 -6.74 -20.64 -12.44
N ARG A 430 -5.71 -20.90 -11.62
CA ARG A 430 -5.77 -21.76 -10.43
C ARG A 430 -5.61 -21.01 -9.11
N CYS A 431 -4.99 -19.83 -9.14
CA CYS A 431 -4.77 -19.03 -7.95
C CYS A 431 -5.98 -18.12 -7.67
N PRO A 432 -6.61 -18.19 -6.48
CA PRO A 432 -7.55 -17.14 -6.10
C PRO A 432 -6.86 -15.79 -6.03
N ILE A 433 -7.61 -14.73 -6.35
CA ILE A 433 -7.14 -13.36 -6.24
C ILE A 433 -7.85 -12.68 -5.06
N VAL A 434 -7.06 -12.11 -4.16
CA VAL A 434 -7.55 -11.25 -3.08
C VAL A 434 -7.31 -9.79 -3.48
N ASP A 435 -8.37 -9.10 -3.86
CA ASP A 435 -8.34 -7.64 -4.02
C ASP A 435 -8.56 -7.01 -2.66
N THR A 436 -7.71 -6.08 -2.26
CA THR A 436 -7.69 -5.54 -0.90
C THR A 436 -7.95 -4.04 -0.91
N TRP A 437 -9.02 -3.62 -0.23
CA TRP A 437 -9.27 -2.21 0.01
C TRP A 437 -8.95 -1.85 1.46
N TRP A 438 -8.18 -0.81 1.64
CA TRP A 438 -7.80 -0.23 2.93
C TRP A 438 -7.04 1.09 2.75
N GLN A 439 -6.75 1.76 3.86
CA GLN A 439 -6.08 3.05 3.91
C GLN A 439 -4.95 3.02 4.94
N THR A 440 -4.06 4.02 4.87
CA THR A 440 -2.99 4.19 5.86
C THR A 440 -3.55 4.29 7.28
N GLU A 441 -4.66 4.96 7.42
CA GLU A 441 -5.43 5.15 8.65
C GLU A 441 -5.92 3.84 9.28
N ALA A 442 -6.03 2.79 8.48
CA ALA A 442 -6.57 1.50 8.90
C ALA A 442 -5.54 0.55 9.53
N GLY A 443 -4.26 0.73 9.22
CA GLY A 443 -3.17 -0.15 9.66
C GLY A 443 -3.13 -1.53 9.00
N GLY A 444 -4.22 -1.97 8.38
CA GLY A 444 -4.35 -3.24 7.65
C GLY A 444 -5.61 -3.27 6.79
N VAL A 445 -5.82 -4.37 6.07
CA VAL A 445 -6.92 -4.53 5.12
C VAL A 445 -8.28 -4.49 5.81
N LEU A 446 -9.24 -3.77 5.23
CA LEU A 446 -10.58 -3.58 5.75
C LEU A 446 -11.65 -4.38 4.99
N ILE A 447 -11.52 -4.46 3.66
CA ILE A 447 -12.44 -5.19 2.79
C ILE A 447 -11.61 -6.02 1.83
N SER A 448 -11.91 -7.32 1.72
CA SER A 448 -11.21 -8.23 0.80
C SER A 448 -11.94 -9.56 0.65
N THR A 449 -11.55 -10.33 -0.34
CA THR A 449 -11.89 -11.76 -0.41
C THR A 449 -11.20 -12.55 0.71
N ILE A 450 -11.91 -13.49 1.34
CA ILE A 450 -11.33 -14.56 2.15
C ILE A 450 -11.33 -15.81 1.28
N PRO A 451 -10.18 -16.22 0.74
CA PRO A 451 -10.12 -17.05 -0.47
C PRO A 451 -10.66 -18.47 -0.31
N GLY A 452 -10.79 -18.99 0.93
CA GLY A 452 -11.42 -20.28 1.19
C GLY A 452 -12.92 -20.19 1.52
N ALA A 453 -13.43 -18.98 1.81
CA ALA A 453 -14.79 -18.80 2.32
C ALA A 453 -15.79 -18.45 1.22
N PHE A 454 -15.38 -17.66 0.24
CA PHE A 454 -16.25 -17.19 -0.85
C PHE A 454 -15.41 -16.75 -2.05
N GLY A 455 -16.06 -16.61 -3.22
CA GLY A 455 -15.41 -16.26 -4.47
C GLY A 455 -15.10 -14.77 -4.60
N SER A 456 -14.30 -14.44 -5.61
CA SER A 456 -13.98 -13.07 -6.02
C SER A 456 -14.85 -12.64 -7.20
N LYS A 457 -15.21 -11.37 -7.26
CA LYS A 457 -15.80 -10.73 -8.46
C LYS A 457 -14.77 -9.73 -9.02
N PRO A 458 -14.35 -9.82 -10.28
CA PRO A 458 -13.39 -8.91 -10.87
C PRO A 458 -13.79 -7.44 -10.71
N GLY A 459 -12.95 -6.63 -10.06
CA GLY A 459 -13.22 -5.22 -9.77
C GLY A 459 -13.88 -4.94 -8.42
N SER A 460 -14.34 -5.96 -7.70
CA SER A 460 -14.91 -5.81 -6.36
C SER A 460 -13.88 -6.05 -5.26
N ALA A 461 -13.88 -5.22 -4.23
CA ALA A 461 -13.12 -5.46 -3.00
C ALA A 461 -13.74 -6.57 -2.12
N ALA A 462 -14.87 -7.14 -2.49
CA ALA A 462 -15.62 -8.22 -1.85
C ALA A 462 -16.26 -7.83 -0.50
N LEU A 463 -15.89 -8.45 0.62
CA LEU A 463 -16.60 -8.39 1.89
C LEU A 463 -15.75 -7.84 3.04
N PRO A 464 -16.38 -7.28 4.10
CA PRO A 464 -15.63 -6.70 5.21
C PRO A 464 -14.81 -7.75 5.98
N PHE A 465 -13.63 -7.33 6.42
CA PHE A 465 -12.80 -8.14 7.31
C PHE A 465 -13.34 -8.08 8.76
N PHE A 466 -12.80 -8.92 9.64
CA PHE A 466 -13.20 -9.00 11.04
C PHE A 466 -13.00 -7.67 11.78
N GLY A 467 -14.00 -7.29 12.59
CA GLY A 467 -14.04 -6.02 13.31
C GLY A 467 -14.45 -4.82 12.46
N VAL A 468 -14.64 -4.99 11.16
CA VAL A 468 -14.97 -3.92 10.23
C VAL A 468 -16.43 -3.98 9.82
N LYS A 469 -17.19 -2.91 10.03
CA LYS A 469 -18.59 -2.78 9.61
C LYS A 469 -18.76 -1.59 8.68
N PRO A 470 -18.58 -1.79 7.37
CA PRO A 470 -18.75 -0.73 6.39
C PRO A 470 -20.24 -0.49 6.10
N VAL A 471 -20.55 0.77 5.82
CA VAL A 471 -21.86 1.23 5.30
C VAL A 471 -21.62 2.17 4.15
N VAL A 472 -22.54 2.18 3.19
CA VAL A 472 -22.54 3.18 2.11
C VAL A 472 -23.64 4.18 2.44
N LEU A 473 -23.26 5.44 2.63
CA LEU A 473 -24.18 6.50 3.01
C LEU A 473 -24.44 7.43 1.81
N ARG A 474 -25.67 7.91 1.69
CA ARG A 474 -25.98 9.01 0.76
C ARG A 474 -25.25 10.27 1.20
N SER A 475 -24.75 11.04 0.22
CA SER A 475 -24.13 12.33 0.50
C SER A 475 -25.15 13.28 1.12
N ARG A 476 -24.74 13.99 2.16
CA ARG A 476 -25.57 14.98 2.86
C ARG A 476 -25.48 16.33 2.15
N THR A 477 -26.59 17.04 2.02
CA THR A 477 -26.64 18.40 1.45
C THR A 477 -26.48 19.47 2.53
N SER A 478 -26.80 19.12 3.79
CA SER A 478 -26.57 19.98 4.97
C SER A 478 -26.13 19.15 6.17
N GLY A 479 -25.46 19.81 7.12
CA GLY A 479 -24.95 19.15 8.34
C GLY A 479 -26.03 18.58 9.26
N ASP A 480 -27.26 19.08 9.18
CA ASP A 480 -28.39 18.70 10.06
C ASP A 480 -29.21 17.51 9.51
N GLU A 481 -28.94 17.06 8.29
CA GLU A 481 -29.63 15.89 7.73
C GLU A 481 -29.18 14.60 8.41
N PRO A 482 -30.10 13.65 8.69
CA PRO A 482 -29.70 12.35 9.21
C PRO A 482 -28.91 11.57 8.16
N ALA A 483 -27.96 10.74 8.60
CA ALA A 483 -27.28 9.79 7.72
C ALA A 483 -28.31 8.76 7.20
N VAL A 484 -28.31 8.53 5.89
CA VAL A 484 -29.20 7.58 5.22
C VAL A 484 -28.35 6.57 4.47
N GLU A 485 -28.54 5.28 4.74
CA GLU A 485 -27.86 4.22 4.00
C GLU A 485 -28.39 4.19 2.55
N ALA A 486 -27.48 4.04 1.60
CA ALA A 486 -27.78 3.88 0.19
C ALA A 486 -28.44 2.53 -0.08
N ASP A 487 -29.34 2.49 -1.07
CA ASP A 487 -29.96 1.24 -1.51
C ASP A 487 -28.92 0.32 -2.19
N VAL A 488 -29.29 -0.96 -2.39
CA VAL A 488 -28.45 -1.91 -3.14
C VAL A 488 -28.18 -1.36 -4.54
N ASN A 489 -26.93 -1.41 -4.97
CA ASN A 489 -26.40 -0.83 -6.23
C ASN A 489 -26.47 0.71 -6.31
N GLU A 490 -26.88 1.40 -5.26
CA GLU A 490 -26.80 2.85 -5.18
C GLU A 490 -25.40 3.29 -4.71
N LYS A 491 -24.79 4.22 -5.42
CA LYS A 491 -23.49 4.79 -5.09
C LYS A 491 -23.62 5.82 -3.96
N GLY A 492 -22.64 5.77 -3.04
CA GLY A 492 -22.61 6.69 -1.90
C GLY A 492 -21.20 6.82 -1.32
N GLU A 493 -21.14 7.33 -0.13
CA GLU A 493 -19.92 7.57 0.64
C GLU A 493 -19.65 6.37 1.53
N LEU A 494 -18.47 5.76 1.36
CA LEU A 494 -18.07 4.61 2.18
C LEU A 494 -17.66 5.10 3.57
N CYS A 495 -18.37 4.60 4.57
CA CYS A 495 -18.12 4.92 5.98
C CYS A 495 -18.00 3.65 6.81
N LEU A 496 -17.38 3.75 7.99
CA LEU A 496 -17.22 2.62 8.92
C LEU A 496 -17.90 2.96 10.25
N VAL A 497 -18.64 1.98 10.80
CA VAL A 497 -19.43 2.15 12.03
C VAL A 497 -18.66 1.70 13.27
N SER A 498 -17.75 0.72 13.13
CA SER A 498 -17.03 0.06 14.22
C SER A 498 -15.58 0.48 14.29
N ALA A 499 -14.97 0.30 15.47
CA ALA A 499 -13.53 0.33 15.63
C ALA A 499 -12.93 -1.08 15.43
N TRP A 500 -11.72 -1.14 14.88
CA TRP A 500 -10.89 -2.33 14.77
C TRP A 500 -9.51 -2.06 15.38
N PRO A 501 -8.77 -3.08 15.84
CA PRO A 501 -7.53 -2.85 16.59
C PRO A 501 -6.47 -2.03 15.84
N GLY A 502 -6.42 -2.16 14.51
CA GLY A 502 -5.43 -1.50 13.64
C GLY A 502 -5.71 -0.04 13.30
N ILE A 503 -6.88 0.50 13.66
CA ILE A 503 -7.22 1.91 13.36
C ILE A 503 -6.18 2.87 13.97
N MET A 504 -5.79 3.90 13.20
CA MET A 504 -4.95 4.97 13.73
C MET A 504 -5.59 5.59 15.00
N ARG A 505 -4.77 6.07 15.91
CA ARG A 505 -5.30 6.74 17.10
C ARG A 505 -5.60 8.20 16.86
N THR A 506 -4.77 8.87 16.08
CA THR A 506 -4.93 10.30 15.74
C THR A 506 -4.01 10.69 14.58
N LEU A 507 -4.11 11.93 14.13
CA LEU A 507 -3.07 12.60 13.38
C LEU A 507 -2.07 13.22 14.36
N TYR A 508 -0.79 12.86 14.23
CA TYR A 508 0.27 13.29 15.14
C TYR A 508 0.40 14.82 15.18
N GLY A 509 0.17 15.39 16.37
CA GLY A 509 0.20 16.84 16.58
C GLY A 509 -1.02 17.60 16.03
N GLU A 510 -1.98 16.95 15.39
CA GLU A 510 -3.12 17.58 14.73
C GLU A 510 -4.48 16.90 15.09
N PRO A 511 -4.86 16.80 16.37
CA PRO A 511 -6.09 16.09 16.79
C PRO A 511 -7.37 16.74 16.21
N GLU A 512 -7.42 18.05 16.08
CA GLU A 512 -8.57 18.75 15.45
C GLU A 512 -8.71 18.39 13.96
N ARG A 513 -7.61 18.26 13.24
CA ARG A 513 -7.61 17.83 11.85
C ARG A 513 -8.05 16.38 11.71
N HIS A 514 -7.75 15.52 12.69
CA HIS A 514 -8.26 14.17 12.78
C HIS A 514 -9.79 14.17 12.91
N GLN A 515 -10.34 14.90 13.86
CA GLN A 515 -11.78 15.00 14.05
C GLN A 515 -12.48 15.56 12.82
N ASN A 516 -12.00 16.69 12.30
CA ASN A 516 -12.60 17.36 11.16
C ASN A 516 -12.50 16.54 9.86
N GLY A 517 -11.44 15.77 9.68
CA GLY A 517 -11.21 15.01 8.47
C GLY A 517 -11.95 13.67 8.39
N TYR A 518 -12.29 13.08 9.55
CA TYR A 518 -12.79 11.70 9.57
C TYR A 518 -14.12 11.52 10.30
N TYR A 519 -14.58 12.47 11.13
CA TYR A 519 -15.78 12.29 11.96
C TYR A 519 -16.83 13.39 11.85
N THR A 520 -16.57 14.48 11.12
CA THR A 520 -17.52 15.58 10.97
C THR A 520 -18.33 15.52 9.67
N GLN A 521 -17.79 14.88 8.63
CA GLN A 521 -18.46 14.75 7.32
C GLN A 521 -19.73 13.90 7.44
N GLN A 522 -19.64 12.78 8.13
CA GLN A 522 -20.73 11.88 8.48
C GLN A 522 -20.68 11.63 9.99
N PRO A 523 -21.32 12.44 10.84
CA PRO A 523 -21.26 12.30 12.29
C PRO A 523 -21.73 10.93 12.78
N GLY A 524 -20.95 10.33 13.67
CA GLY A 524 -21.19 8.98 14.16
C GLY A 524 -20.52 7.86 13.33
N TYR A 525 -19.76 8.24 12.30
CA TYR A 525 -19.09 7.31 11.39
C TYR A 525 -17.66 7.75 11.11
N PHE A 526 -16.77 6.78 10.92
CA PHE A 526 -15.47 7.05 10.33
C PHE A 526 -15.64 7.25 8.81
N PHE A 527 -15.40 8.44 8.33
CA PHE A 527 -15.50 8.82 6.92
C PHE A 527 -14.22 8.48 6.17
N THR A 528 -14.29 7.59 5.20
CA THR A 528 -13.11 7.11 4.47
C THR A 528 -12.63 8.06 3.37
N GLY A 529 -13.52 8.92 2.87
CA GLY A 529 -13.29 9.75 1.69
C GLY A 529 -13.30 8.96 0.37
N ASP A 530 -13.71 7.69 0.39
CA ASP A 530 -13.90 6.86 -0.80
C ASP A 530 -15.39 6.68 -1.09
N GLY A 531 -15.75 6.66 -2.37
CA GLY A 531 -17.07 6.28 -2.84
C GLY A 531 -17.17 4.76 -3.02
N ALA A 532 -18.36 4.23 -2.80
CA ALA A 532 -18.64 2.81 -3.02
C ALA A 532 -20.12 2.56 -3.30
N TYR A 533 -20.43 1.34 -3.73
CA TYR A 533 -21.79 0.77 -3.65
C TYR A 533 -21.70 -0.68 -3.18
N LYS A 534 -22.83 -1.23 -2.75
CA LYS A 534 -22.96 -2.63 -2.32
C LYS A 534 -23.94 -3.33 -3.26
N ASP A 535 -23.54 -4.47 -3.85
CA ASP A 535 -24.39 -5.26 -4.74
C ASP A 535 -25.38 -6.18 -3.98
N GLU A 536 -26.19 -6.92 -4.72
CA GLU A 536 -27.21 -7.82 -4.17
C GLU A 536 -26.62 -8.96 -3.32
N ASP A 537 -25.36 -9.38 -3.58
CA ASP A 537 -24.64 -10.40 -2.82
C ASP A 537 -23.92 -9.83 -1.59
N GLY A 538 -23.99 -8.49 -1.42
CA GLY A 538 -23.35 -7.75 -0.34
C GLY A 538 -21.89 -7.39 -0.59
N TYR A 539 -21.39 -7.57 -1.81
CA TYR A 539 -20.02 -7.20 -2.19
C TYR A 539 -19.88 -5.70 -2.34
N PHE A 540 -18.78 -5.15 -1.84
CA PHE A 540 -18.43 -3.74 -1.95
C PHE A 540 -17.61 -3.47 -3.20
N TRP A 541 -18.04 -2.45 -3.93
CA TRP A 541 -17.39 -1.95 -5.14
C TRP A 541 -16.91 -0.53 -4.89
N ILE A 542 -15.59 -0.33 -4.96
CA ILE A 542 -14.99 0.98 -4.70
C ILE A 542 -14.99 1.79 -5.98
N THR A 543 -15.62 2.96 -5.94
CA THR A 543 -15.78 3.84 -7.12
C THR A 543 -14.75 4.96 -7.20
N GLY A 544 -13.77 4.96 -6.30
CA GLY A 544 -12.69 5.94 -6.23
C GLY A 544 -12.85 6.95 -5.10
N ARG A 545 -12.01 7.98 -5.10
CA ARG A 545 -12.06 9.04 -4.09
C ARG A 545 -13.26 9.95 -4.32
N ILE A 546 -13.95 10.35 -3.23
CA ILE A 546 -15.05 11.31 -3.30
C ILE A 546 -14.58 12.66 -3.83
N ASP A 547 -13.34 13.06 -3.52
CA ASP A 547 -12.70 14.28 -4.03
C ASP A 547 -12.50 14.24 -5.57
N ASP A 548 -12.49 13.05 -6.16
CA ASP A 548 -12.34 12.81 -7.60
C ASP A 548 -13.68 12.58 -8.32
N VAL A 549 -14.81 12.72 -7.62
CA VAL A 549 -16.16 12.73 -8.22
C VAL A 549 -16.42 14.08 -8.87
N VAL A 550 -16.89 14.06 -10.12
CA VAL A 550 -17.22 15.25 -10.91
C VAL A 550 -18.74 15.44 -10.95
N ASN A 551 -19.19 16.66 -10.72
CA ASN A 551 -20.62 16.98 -10.73
C ASN A 551 -21.01 17.65 -12.06
N ILE A 552 -21.55 16.86 -12.99
CA ILE A 552 -21.96 17.34 -14.32
C ILE A 552 -23.47 17.50 -14.37
N SER A 553 -23.94 18.74 -14.50
CA SER A 553 -25.38 19.05 -14.61
C SER A 553 -26.23 18.41 -13.49
N GLY A 554 -25.67 18.34 -12.27
CA GLY A 554 -26.35 17.75 -11.11
C GLY A 554 -26.15 16.23 -10.95
N HIS A 555 -25.44 15.57 -11.85
CA HIS A 555 -25.12 14.14 -11.75
C HIS A 555 -23.70 13.94 -11.27
N ARG A 556 -23.52 13.15 -10.23
CA ARG A 556 -22.21 12.76 -9.69
C ARG A 556 -21.66 11.56 -10.48
N LEU A 557 -20.51 11.76 -11.11
CA LEU A 557 -19.81 10.73 -11.90
C LEU A 557 -18.44 10.44 -11.28
N GLY A 558 -18.16 9.16 -11.00
CA GLY A 558 -16.85 8.71 -10.59
C GLY A 558 -15.88 8.74 -11.77
N THR A 559 -14.69 9.32 -11.57
CA THR A 559 -13.69 9.38 -12.64
C THR A 559 -13.15 8.01 -13.02
N VAL A 560 -13.07 7.09 -12.06
CA VAL A 560 -12.54 5.73 -12.27
C VAL A 560 -13.34 4.94 -13.32
N GLU A 561 -14.66 5.03 -13.31
CA GLU A 561 -15.50 4.34 -14.31
C GLU A 561 -15.25 4.84 -15.73
N ILE A 562 -15.00 6.15 -15.85
CA ILE A 562 -14.69 6.77 -17.14
C ILE A 562 -13.28 6.38 -17.58
N GLU A 563 -12.34 6.31 -16.65
CA GLU A 563 -10.99 5.83 -16.89
C GLU A 563 -10.99 4.37 -17.35
N ASP A 564 -11.78 3.50 -16.71
CA ASP A 564 -11.93 2.10 -17.11
C ASP A 564 -12.54 1.96 -18.51
N ALA A 565 -13.57 2.75 -18.83
CA ALA A 565 -14.12 2.76 -20.18
C ALA A 565 -13.11 3.23 -21.23
N LEU A 566 -12.28 4.25 -20.92
CA LEU A 566 -11.21 4.69 -21.82
C LEU A 566 -10.14 3.63 -21.99
N LEU A 567 -9.79 2.91 -20.93
CA LEU A 567 -8.79 1.83 -20.92
C LEU A 567 -9.25 0.58 -21.67
N SER A 568 -10.55 0.36 -21.87
CA SER A 568 -11.06 -0.75 -22.70
C SER A 568 -10.69 -0.60 -24.18
N HIS A 569 -10.28 0.59 -24.63
CA HIS A 569 -9.83 0.82 -25.99
C HIS A 569 -8.39 0.33 -26.20
N PRO A 570 -8.12 -0.55 -27.20
CA PRO A 570 -6.81 -1.22 -27.33
C PRO A 570 -5.62 -0.29 -27.58
N ALA A 571 -5.87 0.93 -28.03
CA ALA A 571 -4.81 1.93 -28.24
C ALA A 571 -4.45 2.71 -26.96
N ILE A 572 -5.12 2.50 -25.82
CA ILE A 572 -4.91 3.27 -24.59
C ILE A 572 -4.19 2.43 -23.54
N VAL A 573 -3.06 2.94 -23.09
CA VAL A 573 -2.23 2.30 -22.05
C VAL A 573 -2.58 2.81 -20.66
N GLU A 574 -2.94 4.09 -20.55
CA GLU A 574 -3.26 4.72 -19.29
C GLU A 574 -4.23 5.89 -19.51
N ALA A 575 -5.14 6.06 -18.55
CA ALA A 575 -6.11 7.15 -18.55
C ALA A 575 -6.21 7.78 -17.14
N ALA A 576 -6.39 9.09 -17.09
CA ALA A 576 -6.73 9.83 -15.88
C ALA A 576 -7.78 10.88 -16.23
N VAL A 577 -8.86 10.94 -15.44
CA VAL A 577 -9.97 11.88 -15.67
C VAL A 577 -10.10 12.80 -14.48
N VAL A 578 -10.33 14.07 -14.75
CA VAL A 578 -10.61 15.10 -13.73
C VAL A 578 -11.75 16.02 -14.16
N GLY A 579 -12.43 16.61 -13.18
CA GLY A 579 -13.36 17.68 -13.43
C GLY A 579 -12.65 19.01 -13.69
N TYR A 580 -13.24 19.84 -14.54
CA TYR A 580 -12.84 21.24 -14.71
C TYR A 580 -14.09 22.14 -14.82
N PRO A 581 -14.00 23.42 -14.41
CA PRO A 581 -15.14 24.34 -14.44
C PRO A 581 -15.69 24.52 -15.86
N HIS A 582 -17.01 24.41 -16.01
CA HIS A 582 -17.72 24.59 -17.28
C HIS A 582 -18.92 25.54 -17.13
N LYS A 583 -19.01 26.54 -17.98
CA LYS A 583 -19.99 27.66 -17.87
C LYS A 583 -21.47 27.22 -17.83
N VAL A 584 -21.82 26.11 -18.46
CA VAL A 584 -23.21 25.64 -18.58
C VAL A 584 -23.49 24.43 -17.69
N LYS A 585 -22.51 23.50 -17.56
CA LYS A 585 -22.70 22.23 -16.86
C LYS A 585 -22.30 22.28 -15.38
N GLY A 586 -21.72 23.39 -14.92
CA GLY A 586 -21.04 23.52 -13.65
C GLY A 586 -19.62 22.97 -13.76
N GLU A 587 -19.48 21.67 -13.97
CA GLU A 587 -18.21 21.00 -14.31
C GLU A 587 -18.37 20.19 -15.61
N ASP A 588 -17.25 19.91 -16.27
CA ASP A 588 -17.16 18.95 -17.38
C ASP A 588 -15.89 18.08 -17.19
N LEU A 589 -15.79 17.02 -17.95
CA LEU A 589 -14.70 16.04 -17.84
C LEU A 589 -13.56 16.38 -18.78
N TYR A 590 -12.35 16.32 -18.21
CA TYR A 590 -11.08 16.41 -18.95
C TYR A 590 -10.34 15.09 -18.77
N ALA A 591 -10.16 14.34 -19.84
CA ALA A 591 -9.43 13.10 -19.86
C ALA A 591 -7.98 13.33 -20.37
N PHE A 592 -7.02 12.81 -19.64
CA PHE A 592 -5.63 12.67 -20.09
C PHE A 592 -5.40 11.20 -20.39
N VAL A 593 -4.84 10.90 -21.57
CA VAL A 593 -4.67 9.51 -22.03
C VAL A 593 -3.27 9.30 -22.62
N ILE A 594 -2.68 8.13 -22.36
CA ILE A 594 -1.41 7.70 -22.94
C ILE A 594 -1.73 6.66 -24.02
N LEU A 595 -1.20 6.88 -25.23
CA LEU A 595 -1.35 5.96 -26.34
C LEU A 595 -0.30 4.85 -26.31
N ASP A 596 -0.70 3.67 -26.80
CA ASP A 596 0.25 2.61 -27.15
C ASP A 596 1.19 3.12 -28.26
N LYS A 597 2.49 2.96 -28.04
CA LYS A 597 3.55 3.35 -28.99
C LYS A 597 3.44 2.64 -30.34
N ASN A 598 2.75 1.52 -30.41
CA ASN A 598 2.55 0.72 -31.61
C ASN A 598 1.26 1.10 -32.36
N SER A 599 0.41 1.95 -31.78
CA SER A 599 -0.81 2.40 -32.45
C SER A 599 -0.46 3.15 -33.75
N LYS A 600 -1.16 2.78 -34.84
CA LYS A 600 -1.01 3.40 -36.17
C LYS A 600 -2.14 4.34 -36.52
N GLU A 601 -3.14 4.44 -35.67
CA GLU A 601 -4.33 5.27 -35.86
C GLU A 601 -4.03 6.73 -35.55
N SER A 602 -4.80 7.63 -36.14
CA SER A 602 -4.64 9.05 -35.87
C SER A 602 -5.25 9.40 -34.50
N GLU A 603 -4.64 10.34 -33.78
CA GLU A 603 -5.20 10.85 -32.52
C GLU A 603 -6.66 11.35 -32.65
N GLU A 604 -7.02 11.88 -33.81
CA GLU A 604 -8.38 12.37 -34.08
C GLU A 604 -9.39 11.22 -34.15
N ASP A 605 -9.02 10.10 -34.77
CA ASP A 605 -9.89 8.93 -34.88
C ASP A 605 -10.00 8.22 -33.53
N ILE A 606 -8.89 8.00 -32.84
CA ILE A 606 -8.90 7.45 -31.47
C ILE A 606 -9.76 8.32 -30.53
N ARG A 607 -9.66 9.66 -30.60
CA ARG A 607 -10.49 10.56 -29.79
C ARG A 607 -11.99 10.38 -30.06
N LYS A 608 -12.38 10.11 -31.31
CA LYS A 608 -13.80 9.83 -31.67
C LYS A 608 -14.23 8.48 -31.10
N GLU A 609 -13.40 7.47 -31.24
CA GLU A 609 -13.66 6.12 -30.73
C GLU A 609 -13.76 6.10 -29.20
N LEU A 610 -12.85 6.76 -28.49
CA LEU A 610 -12.90 6.90 -27.02
C LEU A 610 -14.21 7.55 -26.56
N LYS A 611 -14.68 8.60 -27.26
CA LYS A 611 -15.97 9.21 -26.95
C LYS A 611 -17.14 8.28 -27.22
N ALA A 612 -17.05 7.44 -28.23
CA ALA A 612 -18.06 6.44 -28.56
C ALA A 612 -18.10 5.32 -27.51
N VAL A 613 -16.95 4.83 -27.09
CA VAL A 613 -16.83 3.82 -26.01
C VAL A 613 -17.44 4.32 -24.71
N VAL A 614 -17.04 5.48 -24.20
CA VAL A 614 -17.60 6.04 -22.97
C VAL A 614 -19.11 6.26 -23.10
N ARG A 615 -19.58 6.69 -24.27
CA ARG A 615 -21.03 6.87 -24.53
C ARG A 615 -21.79 5.55 -24.50
N SER A 616 -21.19 4.50 -25.02
CA SER A 616 -21.78 3.15 -25.03
C SER A 616 -21.83 2.54 -23.63
N ASP A 617 -20.72 2.62 -22.90
CA ASP A 617 -20.53 1.86 -21.68
C ASP A 617 -21.14 2.54 -20.46
N ILE A 618 -21.13 3.89 -20.43
CA ILE A 618 -21.63 4.66 -19.29
C ILE A 618 -22.81 5.54 -19.68
N GLY A 619 -22.74 6.20 -20.84
CA GLY A 619 -23.79 7.09 -21.32
C GLY A 619 -23.28 8.47 -21.75
N PRO A 620 -24.15 9.27 -22.42
CA PRO A 620 -23.76 10.52 -23.03
C PRO A 620 -23.27 11.59 -22.04
N ILE A 621 -23.68 11.53 -20.78
CA ILE A 621 -23.31 12.50 -19.75
C ILE A 621 -21.87 12.34 -19.29
N ALA A 622 -21.33 11.12 -19.38
CA ALA A 622 -19.96 10.77 -18.97
C ALA A 622 -18.92 11.03 -20.07
N VAL A 623 -19.34 11.42 -21.27
CA VAL A 623 -18.42 11.66 -22.39
C VAL A 623 -17.52 12.87 -22.10
N PRO A 624 -16.19 12.70 -22.04
CA PRO A 624 -15.28 13.81 -21.76
C PRO A 624 -15.40 14.92 -22.79
N GLY A 625 -15.55 16.17 -22.31
CA GLY A 625 -15.53 17.34 -23.17
C GLY A 625 -14.19 17.52 -23.86
N LYS A 626 -13.10 17.21 -23.13
CA LYS A 626 -11.73 17.31 -23.62
C LYS A 626 -11.00 15.99 -23.40
N ILE A 627 -10.22 15.55 -24.40
CA ILE A 627 -9.33 14.37 -24.33
C ILE A 627 -7.98 14.82 -24.85
N GLN A 628 -6.99 14.88 -23.97
CA GLN A 628 -5.61 15.25 -24.26
C GLN A 628 -4.73 14.02 -24.25
N PHE A 629 -4.00 13.82 -25.34
CA PHE A 629 -2.95 12.81 -25.39
C PHE A 629 -1.69 13.34 -24.72
N VAL A 630 -1.14 12.56 -23.82
CA VAL A 630 0.06 12.90 -23.05
C VAL A 630 1.09 11.77 -23.17
N ARG A 631 2.36 12.13 -23.07
CA ARG A 631 3.43 11.13 -23.12
C ARG A 631 3.55 10.36 -21.81
N GLU A 632 3.30 11.06 -20.70
CA GLU A 632 3.41 10.54 -19.34
C GLU A 632 2.44 11.26 -18.41
N MET A 633 1.96 10.58 -17.35
CA MET A 633 1.13 11.18 -16.31
C MET A 633 1.99 11.77 -15.17
N PRO A 634 1.53 12.84 -14.50
CA PRO A 634 2.19 13.35 -13.31
C PRO A 634 1.97 12.38 -12.15
N LYS A 635 2.85 11.41 -12.03
CA LYS A 635 2.81 10.37 -11.00
C LYS A 635 3.68 10.75 -9.82
N ASN A 636 3.19 10.43 -8.64
CA ASN A 636 4.08 10.39 -7.49
C ASN A 636 5.05 9.19 -7.64
N ARG A 637 6.04 9.15 -6.77
CA ARG A 637 7.08 8.11 -6.83
C ARG A 637 6.60 6.70 -6.42
N SER A 638 5.34 6.56 -5.97
CA SER A 638 4.68 5.26 -5.82
C SER A 638 3.93 4.80 -7.08
N GLY A 639 4.01 5.57 -8.17
CA GLY A 639 3.32 5.28 -9.43
C GLY A 639 1.88 5.80 -9.48
N LYS A 640 1.35 6.40 -8.40
CA LYS A 640 -0.01 6.92 -8.36
C LYS A 640 -0.10 8.29 -9.03
N VAL A 641 -1.07 8.46 -9.94
CA VAL A 641 -1.35 9.72 -10.61
C VAL A 641 -1.77 10.79 -9.60
N VAL A 642 -1.15 11.96 -9.71
CA VAL A 642 -1.46 13.12 -8.85
C VAL A 642 -2.56 13.97 -9.51
N ARG A 643 -3.82 13.50 -9.41
CA ARG A 643 -4.99 14.13 -10.08
C ARG A 643 -5.16 15.61 -9.77
N ARG A 644 -4.77 16.06 -8.57
CA ARG A 644 -4.85 17.49 -8.22
C ARG A 644 -4.03 18.39 -9.14
N ILE A 645 -2.89 17.91 -9.66
CA ILE A 645 -2.09 18.65 -10.65
C ILE A 645 -2.83 18.68 -11.98
N LEU A 646 -3.33 17.53 -12.44
CA LEU A 646 -4.13 17.44 -13.66
C LEU A 646 -5.38 18.33 -13.60
N ARG A 647 -6.05 18.39 -12.43
CA ARG A 647 -7.22 19.26 -12.22
C ARG A 647 -6.85 20.73 -12.36
N LYS A 648 -5.75 21.17 -11.75
CA LYS A 648 -5.25 22.56 -11.91
C LYS A 648 -4.87 22.89 -13.35
N ILE A 649 -4.25 21.97 -14.05
CA ILE A 649 -3.98 22.13 -15.49
C ILE A 649 -5.29 22.22 -16.28
N ALA A 650 -6.23 21.31 -16.07
CA ALA A 650 -7.52 21.29 -16.75
C ALA A 650 -8.31 22.58 -16.52
N SER A 651 -8.31 23.10 -15.27
CA SER A 651 -8.97 24.35 -14.87
C SER A 651 -8.21 25.62 -15.28
N ASN A 652 -7.04 25.53 -15.88
CA ASN A 652 -6.17 26.66 -16.24
C ASN A 652 -5.65 27.44 -15.00
N GLU A 653 -5.42 26.74 -13.89
CA GLU A 653 -4.89 27.28 -12.62
C GLU A 653 -3.42 26.87 -12.45
N ILE A 654 -2.62 26.97 -13.52
CA ILE A 654 -1.24 26.47 -13.57
C ILE A 654 -0.36 27.21 -12.54
N ASP A 655 -0.59 28.53 -12.37
CA ASP A 655 0.14 29.34 -11.39
C ASP A 655 -0.08 28.94 -9.93
N GLU A 656 -1.12 28.12 -9.66
CA GLU A 656 -1.41 27.60 -8.33
C GLU A 656 -0.77 26.22 -8.06
N ILE A 657 -0.03 25.67 -9.01
CA ILE A 657 0.75 24.44 -8.81
C ILE A 657 2.00 24.82 -8.03
N SER A 658 1.97 24.52 -6.72
CA SER A 658 3.10 24.85 -5.83
C SER A 658 4.28 23.92 -6.04
N ASP A 659 5.48 24.38 -5.67
CA ASP A 659 6.70 23.56 -5.67
C ASP A 659 6.52 22.29 -4.83
N SER A 660 5.76 22.35 -3.73
CA SER A 660 5.46 21.18 -2.89
C SER A 660 4.66 20.11 -3.63
N MET A 661 3.79 20.46 -4.58
CA MET A 661 3.08 19.52 -5.43
C MET A 661 4.00 18.89 -6.49
N ILE A 662 4.94 19.66 -7.02
CA ILE A 662 5.89 19.20 -8.03
C ILE A 662 6.94 18.28 -7.41
N ASN A 663 7.41 18.60 -6.21
CA ASN A 663 8.48 17.87 -5.51
C ASN A 663 8.11 16.41 -5.11
N ILE A 664 6.83 16.05 -5.08
CA ILE A 664 6.40 14.68 -4.84
C ILE A 664 6.40 13.81 -6.11
N LEU A 665 6.55 14.40 -7.29
CA LEU A 665 6.51 13.70 -8.56
C LEU A 665 7.80 12.91 -8.82
N ALA A 666 7.65 11.81 -9.55
CA ALA A 666 8.78 11.05 -10.08
C ALA A 666 9.52 11.85 -11.17
N GLU A 667 8.75 12.47 -12.07
CA GLU A 667 9.22 13.25 -13.21
C GLU A 667 8.58 14.65 -13.17
N PRO A 668 9.22 15.65 -12.52
CA PRO A 668 8.66 16.99 -12.40
C PRO A 668 8.38 17.70 -13.73
N GLY A 669 9.23 17.49 -14.76
CA GLY A 669 9.12 18.13 -16.07
C GLY A 669 7.85 17.77 -16.86
N VAL A 670 7.16 16.71 -16.49
CA VAL A 670 5.89 16.29 -17.11
C VAL A 670 4.80 17.34 -16.95
N VAL A 671 4.82 18.10 -15.86
CA VAL A 671 3.81 19.12 -15.57
C VAL A 671 3.83 20.22 -16.62
N ASP A 672 5.01 20.72 -16.96
CA ASP A 672 5.20 21.78 -17.96
C ASP A 672 4.77 21.30 -19.36
N GLU A 673 5.11 20.06 -19.73
CA GLU A 673 4.73 19.46 -21.01
C GLU A 673 3.21 19.36 -21.14
N ILE A 674 2.52 18.86 -20.11
CA ILE A 674 1.05 18.72 -20.11
C ILE A 674 0.38 20.09 -20.15
N ALA A 675 0.89 21.06 -19.38
CA ALA A 675 0.35 22.41 -19.30
C ALA A 675 0.49 23.18 -20.63
N GLN A 676 1.63 23.06 -21.32
CA GLN A 676 1.87 23.69 -22.62
C GLN A 676 0.93 23.16 -23.71
N ASN A 677 0.56 21.88 -23.63
CA ASN A 677 -0.33 21.22 -24.59
C ASN A 677 -1.80 21.19 -24.14
N ARG A 678 -2.16 21.98 -23.13
CA ARG A 678 -3.52 22.04 -22.61
C ARG A 678 -4.56 22.41 -23.69
N ILE A 679 -5.63 21.66 -23.76
CA ILE A 679 -6.76 21.97 -24.67
C ILE A 679 -7.55 23.15 -24.10
N GLY A 680 -7.47 24.31 -24.74
CA GLY A 680 -8.21 25.51 -24.38
C GLY A 680 -9.73 25.36 -24.54
N ASP A 681 -10.48 26.31 -24.01
CA ASP A 681 -11.93 26.42 -24.28
C ASP A 681 -12.10 26.97 -25.69
N LYS A 682 -12.92 26.30 -26.51
CA LYS A 682 -13.31 26.79 -27.85
C LYS A 682 -14.36 27.86 -27.75
#